data_2c53922b56ac02e1d4d225467be00a35
#
_entry.id   2c53922b56ac02e1d4d225467be00a35
#
_cell.length_a   1.000
_cell.length_b   1.000
_cell.length_c   1.000
_cell.angle_alpha   90.00
_cell.angle_beta   90.00
_cell.angle_gamma   90.00
#
_symmetry.space_group_name_H-M   'P 1'
#
loop_
_entity.id
_entity.type
_entity.pdbx_description
1 polymer ?
#
loop_
_entity_poly.entity_id
_entity_poly.type
_entity_poly.pdbx_seq_one_letter_code
_entity_poly.pdbx_strand_id
1 'polypeptide(L)'
;MHYSHKTKHQVLSGVLALILSLSLLLPTIPTVWADEAADPETVIESVTDQLAAAGETTTPVTESEPAAAPAASFQSTDGGADVIALTQNGHFLAKIPLPEGVTVTENDLASIVWSMDKDETKEYVDADQYPNQTKGGELSTWQTSKKTPLFTVESCTLAEENGTTYLCLSFSSACYWGSDPSAPHASGGSYLDVCGYFNLTAKLGETALGSAAVKIVPYDSFHTMQEIYEDLDNMVSYAADNTNLYVKKFSMGTSSGAIYEPLDMPYMILAKNAQAVSEWLAFCDKAETDPTGTLKDIAAGKYDDLKIPVMYSNIHPNEVAATDGVMAFAWMLIESAAAGGKLDYTKLTGFTDEGKAELAAEMGPVGAAGSTAVPDLVKDTATYLGYLTAGNRGSGVIDLDKYYTSENVSLTVDELLDDVFFILVPEENVEGRTYVTRHPSGGYDLNRDNSFQTTAETQNMQHLIATFNPTLLTEFHGRIKGFQVEPCDPPHEPNFEYDLLAKHLLSAGEALGIAAVANNDGYNSYVTPQRDYLYYTGNKTADGADETYWEPWDDMSTSYTPQFAMLQGTIAYTVELPAYNDDTVQAVQYGCLGQSVYVAGEKNSILTCQVQIYERGVTNANSDSHDMVGQWLCNQYDVEGAEAGIFRPEYTGEGENGNFYPECYIIPLDGANQSNLQAAYDMMTWLSRNDVKILVTEQPVTVDGVTYPAGTMVISMYQAKRSVANGALYDGTFITDWTDLYSEGITSFAATRGFDMVTVTKPAVYQTVSAACGSWMGYDDCKLYVAANKGTYFTGKHGADVVISNASEDSTAAVNALLQAGKTVGMVTDAQSGFYGDFICFYADFLTVADKFTVSATGIS
;
A
#
# COMPACT_ATOMS: atom_id res chain seq x y z
N MET A 1 22.84 -19.78 36.04
CA MET A 1 23.76 -18.76 36.59
C MET A 1 23.08 -17.43 36.46
N HIS A 2 22.89 -16.75 37.58
CA HIS A 2 22.23 -15.46 37.62
C HIS A 2 23.12 -14.34 37.03
N TYR A 3 22.56 -13.50 36.15
CA TYR A 3 23.00 -12.09 36.04
C TYR A 3 21.76 -11.19 35.83
N SER A 4 21.61 -10.43 36.73
CA SER A 4 21.15 -9.13 37.15
C SER A 4 20.43 -8.25 36.10
N HIS A 5 19.12 -8.28 36.14
CA HIS A 5 18.23 -7.22 35.65
C HIS A 5 18.07 -6.14 36.73
N LYS A 6 18.90 -5.10 36.72
CA LYS A 6 18.69 -3.97 37.65
C LYS A 6 19.17 -2.58 37.15
N THR A 7 19.12 -2.29 35.88
CA THR A 7 19.51 -0.95 35.40
C THR A 7 18.55 -0.29 34.39
N LYS A 8 17.55 -0.97 33.87
CA LYS A 8 16.61 -0.38 32.92
C LYS A 8 15.37 0.29 33.51
N HIS A 9 15.01 0.01 34.76
CA HIS A 9 13.79 0.56 35.39
C HIS A 9 13.91 1.99 35.94
N GLN A 10 15.12 2.55 36.08
CA GLN A 10 15.25 3.91 36.60
C GLN A 10 15.29 5.01 35.53
N VAL A 11 15.52 4.67 34.27
CA VAL A 11 15.50 5.64 33.16
C VAL A 11 14.06 5.81 32.62
N LEU A 12 13.27 4.74 32.62
CA LEU A 12 11.88 4.81 32.13
C LEU A 12 10.96 5.64 33.02
N SER A 13 11.20 5.65 34.35
CA SER A 13 10.38 6.44 35.29
C SER A 13 10.66 7.95 35.24
N GLY A 14 11.82 8.35 34.73
CA GLY A 14 12.17 9.75 34.56
C GLY A 14 11.57 10.39 33.30
N VAL A 15 11.44 9.62 32.24
CA VAL A 15 10.89 10.06 30.94
C VAL A 15 9.36 10.15 31.00
N LEU A 16 8.70 9.20 31.67
CA LEU A 16 7.24 9.24 31.83
C LEU A 16 6.78 10.42 32.71
N ALA A 17 7.58 10.83 33.74
CA ALA A 17 7.26 11.98 34.55
C ALA A 17 7.46 13.32 33.83
N LEU A 18 8.33 13.35 32.78
CA LEU A 18 8.56 14.57 31.99
C LEU A 18 7.46 14.75 30.93
N ILE A 19 6.94 13.64 30.36
CA ILE A 19 5.85 13.67 29.37
C ILE A 19 4.52 14.07 30.04
N LEU A 20 4.24 13.59 31.24
CA LEU A 20 3.05 13.98 32.00
C LEU A 20 3.08 15.43 32.55
N SER A 21 4.25 16.06 32.65
CA SER A 21 4.34 17.46 33.06
C SER A 21 4.32 18.47 31.93
N LEU A 22 4.50 18.05 30.68
CA LEU A 22 4.35 18.90 29.48
C LEU A 22 2.93 18.91 28.89
N SER A 23 2.11 17.89 29.19
CA SER A 23 0.73 17.80 28.68
C SER A 23 -0.28 18.72 29.39
N LEU A 24 0.16 19.48 30.41
CA LEU A 24 -0.71 20.41 31.15
C LEU A 24 -0.51 21.87 30.77
N LEU A 25 0.25 22.19 29.72
CA LEU A 25 0.58 23.55 29.31
C LEU A 25 0.37 23.84 27.83
N LEU A 26 -0.48 23.09 27.14
CA LEU A 26 -0.89 23.47 25.78
C LEU A 26 -2.18 24.29 25.87
N PRO A 27 -2.18 25.53 25.39
CA PRO A 27 -3.43 26.27 25.22
C PRO A 27 -4.26 25.60 24.12
N THR A 28 -5.55 25.55 24.37
CA THR A 28 -6.58 25.23 23.37
C THR A 28 -6.28 25.97 22.08
N ILE A 29 -6.00 25.23 21.03
CA ILE A 29 -5.87 25.79 19.68
C ILE A 29 -7.29 26.20 19.27
N PRO A 30 -7.56 27.51 19.03
CA PRO A 30 -8.81 27.91 18.43
C PRO A 30 -8.86 27.38 16.99
N THR A 31 -10.02 26.95 16.56
CA THR A 31 -10.36 26.76 15.15
C THR A 31 -10.15 28.10 14.43
N VAL A 32 -8.97 28.33 13.88
CA VAL A 32 -8.64 29.52 13.08
C VAL A 32 -8.62 29.11 11.62
N TRP A 33 -9.78 29.06 11.04
CA TRP A 33 -9.96 29.14 9.61
C TRP A 33 -10.77 30.39 9.28
N ALA A 34 -10.19 31.56 9.48
CA ALA A 34 -10.62 32.82 8.83
C ALA A 34 -9.58 33.92 9.09
N ASP A 35 -9.07 34.50 8.00
CA ASP A 35 -8.34 35.77 7.92
C ASP A 35 -6.95 35.88 8.56
N GLU A 36 -6.01 35.08 8.05
CA GLU A 36 -4.63 35.54 7.73
C GLU A 36 -3.96 34.39 6.97
N ALA A 37 -3.34 34.68 5.83
CA ALA A 37 -2.67 33.69 5.00
C ALA A 37 -1.52 33.04 5.79
N ALA A 38 -1.77 31.85 6.32
CA ALA A 38 -0.70 31.03 6.91
C ALA A 38 0.33 30.70 5.82
N ASP A 39 1.59 30.63 6.18
CA ASP A 39 2.64 30.18 5.28
C ASP A 39 2.30 28.77 4.78
N PRO A 40 2.22 28.56 3.44
CA PRO A 40 1.88 27.25 2.87
C PRO A 40 2.74 26.10 3.37
N GLU A 41 4.03 26.34 3.63
CA GLU A 41 4.92 25.31 4.19
C GLU A 41 4.50 24.89 5.60
N THR A 42 4.07 25.84 6.43
CA THR A 42 3.60 25.55 7.79
C THR A 42 2.32 24.71 7.80
N VAL A 43 1.42 24.92 6.84
CA VAL A 43 0.18 24.11 6.71
C VAL A 43 0.53 22.68 6.33
N ILE A 44 1.43 22.49 5.37
CA ILE A 44 1.86 21.17 4.93
C ILE A 44 2.59 20.44 6.05
N GLU A 45 3.54 21.12 6.70
CA GLU A 45 4.28 20.57 7.82
C GLU A 45 3.35 20.18 8.98
N SER A 46 2.33 20.97 9.28
CA SER A 46 1.37 20.63 10.35
C SER A 46 0.53 19.39 10.04
N VAL A 47 0.18 19.17 8.77
CA VAL A 47 -0.55 17.99 8.32
C VAL A 47 0.37 16.76 8.27
N THR A 48 1.60 16.94 7.80
CA THR A 48 2.59 15.87 7.73
C THR A 48 3.14 15.49 9.09
N ASP A 49 3.30 16.45 10.03
CA ASP A 49 3.67 16.17 11.42
C ASP A 49 2.61 15.35 12.17
N GLN A 50 1.34 15.50 11.80
CA GLN A 50 0.26 14.62 12.33
C GLN A 50 0.40 13.18 11.85
N LEU A 51 0.98 12.97 10.65
CA LEU A 51 1.30 11.66 10.12
C LEU A 51 2.58 11.08 10.75
N ALA A 52 3.54 11.93 11.14
CA ALA A 52 4.92 11.57 11.49
C ALA A 52 5.24 11.46 13.01
N ALA A 53 4.28 11.42 13.91
CA ALA A 53 4.53 11.54 15.36
C ALA A 53 5.39 10.42 15.99
N ALA A 54 6.59 10.15 15.44
CA ALA A 54 7.74 9.50 16.13
C ALA A 54 9.05 9.52 15.31
N GLY A 55 10.07 10.14 15.79
CA GLY A 55 11.49 9.81 15.55
C GLY A 55 12.37 10.82 14.81
N GLU A 56 13.33 11.40 15.52
CA GLU A 56 14.44 12.18 14.94
C GLU A 56 15.70 11.32 14.77
N THR A 57 16.41 11.46 13.64
CA THR A 57 17.73 10.86 13.42
C THR A 57 18.79 11.85 12.97
N THR A 58 20.02 11.60 13.39
CA THR A 58 21.21 12.46 13.20
C THR A 58 22.15 11.90 12.14
N THR A 59 22.75 12.78 11.32
CA THR A 59 23.72 12.49 10.25
C THR A 59 25.18 12.50 10.71
N PRO A 60 26.09 11.74 10.06
CA PRO A 60 27.52 11.85 10.26
C PRO A 60 28.28 12.50 9.10
N VAL A 61 29.44 13.07 9.42
CA VAL A 61 30.34 13.88 8.60
C VAL A 61 31.48 13.04 8.02
N THR A 62 31.92 13.33 6.78
CA THR A 62 33.02 12.65 6.07
C THR A 62 34.37 13.37 6.13
N GLU A 63 35.45 12.61 6.20
CA GLU A 63 36.84 13.06 6.07
C GLU A 63 37.58 12.45 4.87
N SER A 64 38.59 13.12 4.32
CA SER A 64 39.30 12.82 3.06
C SER A 64 40.60 12.02 3.23
N GLU A 65 40.90 11.16 2.25
CA GLU A 65 42.02 10.19 2.23
C GLU A 65 43.31 10.60 1.49
N PRO A 66 44.46 9.94 1.77
CA PRO A 66 45.73 10.05 1.04
C PRO A 66 45.95 8.89 0.06
N ALA A 67 46.85 9.06 -0.93
CA ALA A 67 47.11 8.20 -2.05
C ALA A 67 47.48 6.73 -1.70
N ALA A 68 46.83 5.79 -2.42
CA ALA A 68 46.74 4.41 -2.05
C ALA A 68 47.88 3.47 -2.49
N ALA A 69 48.16 2.49 -1.62
CA ALA A 69 48.88 1.24 -1.96
C ALA A 69 48.07 0.38 -2.95
N PRO A 70 48.75 -0.59 -3.66
CA PRO A 70 48.00 -1.50 -4.58
C PRO A 70 46.81 -2.15 -3.85
N ALA A 71 45.61 -1.85 -4.31
CA ALA A 71 44.37 -2.29 -3.70
C ALA A 71 43.81 -3.50 -4.44
N ALA A 72 43.12 -4.38 -3.70
CA ALA A 72 42.31 -5.40 -4.32
C ALA A 72 41.06 -4.76 -4.96
N SER A 73 40.60 -5.37 -6.07
CA SER A 73 39.36 -4.94 -6.74
C SER A 73 38.48 -6.14 -7.04
N PHE A 74 37.19 -5.85 -7.07
CA PHE A 74 36.15 -6.75 -7.53
C PHE A 74 35.28 -5.98 -8.52
N GLN A 75 34.93 -6.61 -9.63
CA GLN A 75 34.10 -5.97 -10.65
C GLN A 75 33.25 -6.98 -11.41
N SER A 76 32.07 -6.54 -11.85
CA SER A 76 31.28 -7.26 -12.85
C SER A 76 31.99 -7.21 -14.21
N THR A 77 31.92 -8.30 -14.96
CA THR A 77 32.41 -8.37 -16.36
C THR A 77 31.28 -8.28 -17.37
N ASP A 78 30.05 -8.26 -16.92
CA ASP A 78 28.84 -8.17 -17.75
C ASP A 78 28.39 -6.70 -17.97
N GLY A 79 29.06 -5.73 -17.35
CA GLY A 79 28.78 -4.30 -17.49
C GLY A 79 27.72 -3.79 -16.48
N GLY A 80 27.30 -4.62 -15.56
CA GLY A 80 26.44 -4.24 -14.43
C GLY A 80 27.21 -3.63 -13.25
N ALA A 81 26.54 -3.43 -12.14
CA ALA A 81 27.14 -2.98 -10.89
C ALA A 81 28.16 -4.00 -10.35
N ASP A 82 29.16 -3.51 -9.59
CA ASP A 82 30.18 -4.34 -8.97
C ASP A 82 29.66 -5.05 -7.70
N VAL A 83 28.50 -5.71 -7.84
CA VAL A 83 27.84 -6.49 -6.79
C VAL A 83 27.42 -7.86 -7.33
N ILE A 84 27.24 -8.81 -6.45
CA ILE A 84 26.65 -10.10 -6.82
C ILE A 84 25.15 -10.02 -6.52
N ALA A 85 24.32 -9.97 -7.56
CA ALA A 85 22.88 -9.96 -7.41
C ALA A 85 22.30 -11.37 -7.40
N LEU A 86 21.36 -11.64 -6.50
CA LEU A 86 20.75 -12.96 -6.36
C LEU A 86 19.65 -13.24 -7.39
N THR A 87 19.17 -12.18 -8.06
CA THR A 87 18.07 -12.26 -9.02
C THR A 87 18.52 -12.58 -10.45
N GLN A 88 19.81 -12.67 -10.71
CA GLN A 88 20.35 -12.93 -12.04
C GLN A 88 21.65 -13.73 -12.01
N ASN A 89 22.04 -14.25 -13.17
CA ASN A 89 23.37 -14.80 -13.39
C ASN A 89 24.35 -13.65 -13.62
N GLY A 90 25.57 -13.77 -13.11
CA GLY A 90 26.61 -12.76 -13.31
C GLY A 90 27.98 -13.36 -13.47
N HIS A 91 28.90 -12.62 -14.12
CA HIS A 91 30.30 -12.97 -14.27
C HIS A 91 31.18 -11.88 -13.65
N PHE A 92 32.18 -12.29 -12.90
CA PHE A 92 32.97 -11.39 -12.06
C PHE A 92 34.46 -11.66 -12.18
N LEU A 93 35.21 -10.58 -11.99
CA LEU A 93 36.66 -10.62 -11.88
C LEU A 93 37.12 -10.01 -10.55
N ALA A 94 37.78 -10.79 -9.73
CA ALA A 94 38.47 -10.28 -8.54
C ALA A 94 39.97 -10.26 -8.80
N LYS A 95 40.63 -9.13 -8.44
CA LYS A 95 42.10 -8.99 -8.49
C LYS A 95 42.62 -8.71 -7.08
N ILE A 96 43.49 -9.56 -6.59
CA ILE A 96 44.02 -9.47 -5.22
C ILE A 96 45.56 -9.33 -5.34
N PRO A 97 46.14 -8.24 -4.84
CA PRO A 97 47.60 -8.09 -4.83
C PRO A 97 48.22 -9.10 -3.84
N LEU A 98 49.23 -9.83 -4.28
CA LEU A 98 49.91 -10.75 -3.39
C LEU A 98 50.69 -9.99 -2.31
N PRO A 99 50.67 -10.49 -1.04
CA PRO A 99 51.46 -9.89 0.04
C PRO A 99 52.97 -9.88 -0.24
N GLU A 100 53.67 -8.90 0.26
CA GLU A 100 55.11 -8.81 0.11
C GLU A 100 55.83 -10.08 0.65
N GLY A 101 56.70 -10.62 -0.19
CA GLY A 101 57.43 -11.84 0.15
C GLY A 101 56.70 -13.15 -0.07
N VAL A 102 55.44 -13.11 -0.50
CA VAL A 102 54.67 -14.30 -0.90
C VAL A 102 54.84 -14.52 -2.40
N THR A 103 55.21 -15.74 -2.73
CA THR A 103 55.32 -16.17 -4.15
C THR A 103 54.33 -17.28 -4.44
N VAL A 104 53.53 -17.09 -5.46
CA VAL A 104 52.58 -18.07 -6.02
C VAL A 104 53.05 -18.37 -7.45
N THR A 105 53.05 -19.62 -7.82
CA THR A 105 53.40 -20.06 -9.17
C THR A 105 52.17 -20.62 -9.88
N GLU A 106 52.26 -20.78 -11.21
CA GLU A 106 51.16 -21.36 -12.01
C GLU A 106 50.77 -22.78 -11.50
N ASN A 107 51.71 -23.54 -10.92
CA ASN A 107 51.42 -24.87 -10.38
C ASN A 107 50.63 -24.82 -9.06
N ASP A 108 50.61 -23.69 -8.36
CA ASP A 108 49.97 -23.53 -7.09
C ASP A 108 48.47 -23.10 -7.26
N LEU A 109 48.12 -22.53 -8.42
CA LEU A 109 46.80 -21.93 -8.68
C LEU A 109 45.66 -22.90 -8.44
N ALA A 110 45.81 -24.17 -8.85
CA ALA A 110 44.77 -25.18 -8.66
C ALA A 110 44.59 -25.62 -7.19
N SER A 111 45.52 -25.24 -6.31
CA SER A 111 45.50 -25.56 -4.90
C SER A 111 45.02 -24.40 -4.01
N ILE A 112 44.69 -23.28 -4.62
CA ILE A 112 44.17 -22.12 -3.91
C ILE A 112 42.71 -22.36 -3.53
N VAL A 113 42.43 -22.20 -2.25
CA VAL A 113 41.06 -22.24 -1.70
C VAL A 113 40.49 -20.83 -1.66
N TRP A 114 39.34 -20.67 -2.26
CA TRP A 114 38.59 -19.43 -2.29
C TRP A 114 37.41 -19.50 -1.35
N SER A 115 37.23 -18.49 -0.50
CA SER A 115 36.10 -18.39 0.45
C SER A 115 35.44 -17.04 0.34
N MET A 116 34.13 -16.99 0.50
CA MET A 116 33.35 -15.79 0.70
C MET A 116 33.10 -15.68 2.21
N ASP A 117 33.91 -14.89 2.89
CA ASP A 117 33.88 -14.75 4.34
C ASP A 117 33.16 -13.45 4.71
N LYS A 118 32.25 -13.49 5.69
CA LYS A 118 31.53 -12.31 6.17
C LYS A 118 32.51 -11.23 6.60
N ASP A 119 32.25 -9.99 6.20
CA ASP A 119 32.93 -8.80 6.74
C ASP A 119 32.27 -8.40 8.07
N GLU A 120 32.84 -8.88 9.17
CA GLU A 120 32.33 -8.61 10.52
C GLU A 120 32.42 -7.13 10.94
N THR A 121 33.01 -6.27 10.10
CA THR A 121 33.10 -4.82 10.35
C THR A 121 31.93 -4.06 9.77
N LYS A 122 31.05 -4.71 9.00
CA LYS A 122 29.90 -4.13 8.31
C LYS A 122 28.65 -4.92 8.57
N GLU A 123 27.57 -4.24 8.81
CA GLU A 123 26.21 -4.82 8.87
C GLU A 123 25.46 -4.54 7.57
N TYR A 124 24.72 -5.54 7.09
CA TYR A 124 23.79 -5.40 5.97
C TYR A 124 22.36 -5.16 6.48
N VAL A 125 21.97 -5.95 7.49
CA VAL A 125 20.77 -5.77 8.32
C VAL A 125 21.15 -6.06 9.76
N ASP A 126 20.37 -5.57 10.71
CA ASP A 126 20.65 -5.72 12.14
C ASP A 126 20.81 -7.22 12.52
N ALA A 127 22.01 -7.59 12.92
CA ALA A 127 22.36 -8.98 13.25
C ALA A 127 21.68 -9.48 14.55
N ASP A 128 21.29 -8.60 15.44
CA ASP A 128 20.57 -8.97 16.66
C ASP A 128 19.12 -9.35 16.33
N GLN A 129 18.55 -8.71 15.34
CA GLN A 129 17.20 -8.98 14.82
C GLN A 129 17.17 -10.13 13.83
N TYR A 130 18.23 -10.29 13.04
CA TYR A 130 18.37 -11.40 12.08
C TYR A 130 19.64 -12.22 12.32
N PRO A 131 19.68 -13.05 13.36
CA PRO A 131 20.92 -13.70 13.81
C PRO A 131 21.49 -14.76 12.86
N ASN A 132 20.73 -15.24 11.90
CA ASN A 132 21.17 -16.24 10.92
C ASN A 132 21.69 -15.65 9.62
N GLN A 133 21.75 -14.33 9.55
CA GLN A 133 22.26 -13.60 8.40
C GLN A 133 23.73 -13.99 8.16
N THR A 134 24.02 -14.33 6.91
CA THR A 134 25.39 -14.37 6.35
C THR A 134 26.33 -15.40 6.99
N LYS A 135 26.43 -16.56 6.39
CA LYS A 135 27.22 -17.65 6.95
C LYS A 135 28.66 -17.73 6.51
N GLY A 136 29.05 -17.11 5.38
CA GLY A 136 30.40 -17.25 4.85
C GLY A 136 30.83 -18.70 4.57
N GLY A 137 31.96 -18.89 3.92
CA GLY A 137 32.57 -20.19 3.68
C GLY A 137 33.19 -20.34 2.31
N GLU A 138 33.79 -21.51 2.07
CA GLU A 138 34.39 -21.84 0.75
C GLU A 138 33.33 -21.69 -0.36
N LEU A 139 33.71 -21.12 -1.52
CA LEU A 139 32.81 -20.92 -2.66
C LEU A 139 32.10 -22.23 -3.07
N SER A 140 32.78 -23.35 -2.93
CA SER A 140 32.22 -24.69 -3.22
C SER A 140 31.07 -25.10 -2.32
N THR A 141 30.89 -24.42 -1.16
CA THR A 141 29.82 -24.72 -0.19
C THR A 141 28.56 -23.89 -0.43
N TRP A 142 28.64 -22.87 -1.26
CA TRP A 142 27.52 -22.01 -1.57
C TRP A 142 26.63 -22.65 -2.62
N GLN A 143 25.34 -22.76 -2.31
CA GLN A 143 24.35 -23.44 -3.15
C GLN A 143 23.10 -22.60 -3.28
N THR A 144 22.50 -22.63 -4.46
CA THR A 144 21.15 -22.10 -4.70
C THR A 144 20.11 -22.88 -3.89
N SER A 145 18.90 -22.37 -3.83
CA SER A 145 17.78 -23.08 -3.21
C SER A 145 17.49 -24.45 -3.87
N LYS A 146 17.85 -24.65 -5.13
CA LYS A 146 17.80 -25.97 -5.82
C LYS A 146 18.99 -26.87 -5.51
N LYS A 147 19.89 -26.43 -4.66
CA LYS A 147 21.12 -27.21 -4.33
C LYS A 147 22.11 -27.33 -5.49
N THR A 148 22.07 -26.40 -6.41
CA THR A 148 23.12 -26.22 -7.43
C THR A 148 24.17 -25.23 -6.91
N PRO A 149 25.44 -25.30 -7.36
CA PRO A 149 26.45 -24.34 -6.96
C PRO A 149 26.00 -22.89 -7.27
N LEU A 150 26.08 -22.01 -6.28
CA LEU A 150 25.83 -20.58 -6.49
C LEU A 150 27.00 -19.93 -7.23
N PHE A 151 28.26 -20.36 -6.94
CA PHE A 151 29.45 -19.84 -7.58
C PHE A 151 30.16 -20.93 -8.35
N THR A 152 30.66 -20.59 -9.54
CA THR A 152 31.46 -21.45 -10.40
C THR A 152 32.75 -20.72 -10.74
N VAL A 153 33.89 -21.28 -10.31
CA VAL A 153 35.20 -20.76 -10.69
C VAL A 153 35.47 -21.09 -12.16
N GLU A 154 35.74 -20.10 -12.97
CA GLU A 154 36.03 -20.19 -14.41
C GLU A 154 37.52 -20.24 -14.68
N SER A 155 38.30 -19.36 -14.04
CA SER A 155 39.73 -19.31 -14.13
C SER A 155 40.41 -18.69 -12.91
N CYS A 156 41.63 -19.11 -12.64
CA CYS A 156 42.50 -18.47 -11.67
C CYS A 156 43.86 -18.24 -12.35
N THR A 157 44.37 -17.00 -12.37
CA THR A 157 45.59 -16.62 -13.09
C THR A 157 46.40 -15.62 -12.28
N LEU A 158 47.68 -15.43 -12.71
CA LEU A 158 48.55 -14.37 -12.20
C LEU A 158 48.65 -13.25 -13.23
N ALA A 159 48.64 -11.99 -12.76
CA ALA A 159 48.86 -10.80 -13.59
C ALA A 159 49.89 -9.89 -12.93
N GLU A 160 50.75 -9.29 -13.74
CA GLU A 160 51.75 -8.30 -13.30
C GLU A 160 51.29 -6.90 -13.71
N GLU A 161 51.09 -6.01 -12.75
CA GLU A 161 50.74 -4.61 -13.03
C GLU A 161 51.61 -3.68 -12.16
N ASN A 162 52.35 -2.78 -12.79
CA ASN A 162 53.19 -1.79 -12.12
C ASN A 162 54.19 -2.38 -11.08
N GLY A 163 54.64 -3.61 -11.33
CA GLY A 163 55.57 -4.31 -10.44
C GLY A 163 54.91 -5.00 -9.25
N THR A 164 53.62 -5.10 -9.25
CA THR A 164 52.83 -5.85 -8.28
C THR A 164 52.23 -7.08 -8.97
N THR A 165 52.43 -8.25 -8.36
CA THR A 165 51.77 -9.49 -8.82
C THR A 165 50.36 -9.57 -8.20
N TYR A 166 49.35 -9.73 -9.03
CA TYR A 166 47.98 -9.95 -8.65
C TYR A 166 47.58 -11.40 -8.90
N LEU A 167 46.82 -11.93 -7.95
CA LEU A 167 46.03 -13.12 -8.12
C LEU A 167 44.65 -12.73 -8.68
N CYS A 168 44.29 -13.26 -9.85
CA CYS A 168 43.04 -12.95 -10.55
C CYS A 168 42.12 -14.17 -10.54
N LEU A 169 40.90 -14.00 -10.01
CA LEU A 169 39.85 -14.99 -10.07
C LEU A 169 38.71 -14.51 -10.99
N SER A 170 38.42 -15.28 -12.05
CA SER A 170 37.19 -15.16 -12.79
C SER A 170 36.22 -16.24 -12.32
N PHE A 171 35.02 -15.83 -12.01
CA PHE A 171 33.96 -16.75 -11.56
C PHE A 171 32.59 -16.22 -11.95
N SER A 172 31.61 -17.12 -12.03
CA SER A 172 30.19 -16.77 -12.24
C SER A 172 29.33 -17.06 -11.03
N SER A 173 28.25 -16.30 -10.90
CA SER A 173 27.15 -16.61 -9.99
C SER A 173 25.93 -17.09 -10.75
N ALA A 174 25.21 -18.04 -10.16
CA ALA A 174 23.91 -18.49 -10.67
C ALA A 174 22.78 -17.67 -10.05
N CYS A 175 21.70 -17.46 -10.83
CA CYS A 175 20.48 -16.87 -10.31
C CYS A 175 19.96 -17.69 -9.12
N TYR A 176 19.79 -17.02 -7.99
CA TYR A 176 19.28 -17.63 -6.78
C TYR A 176 17.75 -17.44 -6.68
N TRP A 177 17.27 -16.27 -7.10
CA TRP A 177 15.88 -15.86 -7.01
C TRP A 177 15.55 -14.79 -8.07
N GLY A 178 14.28 -14.68 -8.46
CA GLY A 178 13.78 -13.56 -9.24
C GLY A 178 13.16 -13.96 -10.58
N SER A 179 13.35 -13.12 -11.58
CA SER A 179 12.72 -13.19 -12.90
C SER A 179 13.10 -14.40 -13.77
N ASP A 180 14.13 -15.17 -13.39
CA ASP A 180 14.43 -16.44 -14.08
C ASP A 180 13.34 -17.48 -13.76
N PRO A 181 12.48 -17.87 -14.71
CA PRO A 181 11.43 -18.85 -14.47
C PRO A 181 11.96 -20.24 -14.14
N SER A 182 13.26 -20.52 -14.37
CA SER A 182 13.93 -21.74 -13.96
C SER A 182 14.44 -21.70 -12.51
N ALA A 183 14.58 -20.51 -11.94
CA ALA A 183 15.01 -20.34 -10.56
C ALA A 183 13.85 -20.58 -9.60
N PRO A 184 14.07 -21.27 -8.48
CA PRO A 184 13.03 -21.45 -7.49
C PRO A 184 12.81 -20.15 -6.73
N HIS A 185 11.55 -19.87 -6.38
CA HIS A 185 11.24 -18.90 -5.36
C HIS A 185 11.73 -19.43 -4.01
N ALA A 186 12.67 -18.73 -3.40
CA ALA A 186 13.00 -18.97 -2.02
C ALA A 186 12.07 -18.17 -1.10
N SER A 187 11.85 -18.63 0.13
CA SER A 187 11.21 -17.80 1.15
C SER A 187 12.15 -16.66 1.54
N GLY A 188 11.61 -15.47 1.84
CA GLY A 188 12.38 -14.26 2.08
C GLY A 188 13.55 -14.42 3.06
N GLY A 189 13.35 -15.04 4.22
CA GLY A 189 14.40 -15.25 5.21
C GLY A 189 15.64 -16.00 4.71
N SER A 190 15.53 -16.79 3.65
CA SER A 190 16.68 -17.52 3.09
C SER A 190 17.57 -16.64 2.21
N TYR A 191 17.13 -15.47 1.77
CA TYR A 191 17.98 -14.53 1.03
C TYR A 191 18.96 -13.81 1.94
N LEU A 192 18.53 -13.40 3.10
CA LEU A 192 19.37 -12.72 4.08
C LEU A 192 20.51 -13.60 4.58
N ASP A 193 20.37 -14.93 4.50
CA ASP A 193 21.48 -15.86 4.78
C ASP A 193 22.65 -15.70 3.81
N VAL A 194 22.40 -15.17 2.62
CA VAL A 194 23.38 -15.04 1.53
C VAL A 194 23.67 -13.61 1.10
N CYS A 195 22.87 -12.62 1.55
CA CYS A 195 23.14 -11.20 1.32
C CYS A 195 24.10 -10.62 2.35
N GLY A 196 24.80 -9.55 1.98
CA GLY A 196 25.65 -8.77 2.88
C GLY A 196 26.99 -8.38 2.32
N TYR A 197 27.85 -7.91 3.23
CA TYR A 197 29.23 -7.55 2.95
C TYR A 197 30.17 -8.71 3.25
N PHE A 198 31.03 -9.04 2.28
CA PHE A 198 31.94 -10.17 2.31
C PHE A 198 33.34 -9.76 1.93
N ASN A 199 34.29 -10.60 2.34
CA ASN A 199 35.62 -10.63 1.82
C ASN A 199 35.81 -11.92 1.00
N LEU A 200 36.00 -11.80 -0.31
CA LEU A 200 36.41 -12.92 -1.13
C LEU A 200 37.89 -13.17 -0.84
N THR A 201 38.19 -14.20 -0.08
CA THR A 201 39.53 -14.51 0.43
C THR A 201 40.18 -15.65 -0.34
N ALA A 202 41.48 -15.57 -0.54
CA ALA A 202 42.34 -16.58 -1.18
C ALA A 202 43.35 -17.13 -0.19
N LYS A 203 43.46 -18.47 -0.12
CA LYS A 203 44.47 -19.16 0.72
C LYS A 203 45.17 -20.26 -0.05
N LEU A 204 46.49 -20.38 0.18
CA LEU A 204 47.29 -21.51 -0.30
C LEU A 204 47.82 -22.29 0.93
N GLY A 205 47.21 -23.43 1.20
CA GLY A 205 47.40 -24.10 2.48
C GLY A 205 46.99 -23.19 3.64
N GLU A 206 47.94 -22.94 4.56
CA GLU A 206 47.71 -22.04 5.71
C GLU A 206 48.07 -20.56 5.40
N THR A 207 48.59 -20.29 4.22
CA THR A 207 49.04 -18.93 3.84
C THR A 207 47.89 -18.14 3.26
N ALA A 208 47.53 -17.01 3.91
CA ALA A 208 46.59 -16.04 3.33
C ALA A 208 47.25 -15.27 2.19
N LEU A 209 46.61 -15.21 1.03
CA LEU A 209 47.09 -14.52 -0.16
C LEU A 209 46.48 -13.14 -0.31
N GLY A 210 45.43 -12.83 0.44
CA GLY A 210 44.70 -11.56 0.44
C GLY A 210 43.22 -11.73 0.25
N SER A 211 42.52 -10.60 0.14
CA SER A 211 41.08 -10.58 -0.08
C SER A 211 40.62 -9.38 -0.90
N ALA A 212 39.47 -9.50 -1.54
CA ALA A 212 38.74 -8.41 -2.18
C ALA A 212 37.34 -8.24 -1.48
N ALA A 213 36.94 -7.00 -1.27
CA ALA A 213 35.62 -6.72 -0.75
C ALA A 213 34.56 -7.04 -1.81
N VAL A 214 33.49 -7.70 -1.40
CA VAL A 214 32.36 -8.08 -2.26
C VAL A 214 31.06 -7.77 -1.52
N LYS A 215 30.09 -7.24 -2.24
CA LYS A 215 28.72 -7.08 -1.73
C LYS A 215 27.81 -8.06 -2.45
N ILE A 216 27.03 -8.82 -1.72
CA ILE A 216 25.97 -9.67 -2.26
C ILE A 216 24.64 -9.03 -1.89
N VAL A 217 23.82 -8.75 -2.90
CA VAL A 217 22.57 -8.03 -2.77
C VAL A 217 21.42 -8.82 -3.39
N PRO A 218 20.18 -8.53 -3.06
CA PRO A 218 19.04 -9.14 -3.74
C PRO A 218 19.03 -8.82 -5.23
N TYR A 219 19.32 -7.58 -5.60
CA TYR A 219 19.17 -7.01 -6.95
C TYR A 219 20.43 -6.24 -7.34
N ASP A 220 20.78 -6.16 -8.62
CA ASP A 220 21.96 -5.38 -9.08
C ASP A 220 21.58 -3.96 -9.50
N SER A 221 20.43 -3.80 -10.16
CA SER A 221 19.96 -2.53 -10.71
C SER A 221 18.72 -1.97 -9.99
N PHE A 222 18.17 -2.69 -9.02
CA PHE A 222 17.01 -2.23 -8.23
C PHE A 222 17.42 -1.80 -6.83
N HIS A 223 16.79 -0.74 -6.35
CA HIS A 223 17.10 -0.16 -5.06
C HIS A 223 16.77 -1.11 -3.90
N THR A 224 17.69 -1.26 -2.97
CA THR A 224 17.38 -1.73 -1.61
C THR A 224 16.63 -0.66 -0.84
N MET A 225 16.03 -0.98 0.30
CA MET A 225 15.33 0.03 1.10
C MET A 225 16.26 1.18 1.53
N GLN A 226 17.50 0.87 1.89
CA GLN A 226 18.48 1.88 2.24
C GLN A 226 18.78 2.82 1.07
N GLU A 227 18.93 2.27 -0.14
CA GLU A 227 19.14 3.06 -1.35
C GLU A 227 17.91 3.89 -1.72
N ILE A 228 16.69 3.42 -1.44
CA ILE A 228 15.47 4.21 -1.58
C ILE A 228 15.51 5.45 -0.66
N TYR A 229 15.86 5.28 0.63
CA TYR A 229 15.99 6.41 1.54
C TYR A 229 17.02 7.44 1.06
N GLU A 230 18.19 6.96 0.63
CA GLU A 230 19.28 7.79 0.15
C GLU A 230 18.91 8.51 -1.16
N ASP A 231 18.24 7.83 -2.07
CA ASP A 231 17.87 8.40 -3.36
C ASP A 231 16.74 9.42 -3.24
N LEU A 232 15.78 9.19 -2.36
CA LEU A 232 14.78 10.22 -2.03
C LEU A 232 15.43 11.48 -1.44
N ASP A 233 16.46 11.36 -0.60
CA ASP A 233 17.22 12.50 -0.09
C ASP A 233 18.04 13.19 -1.20
N ASN A 234 18.60 12.41 -2.13
CA ASN A 234 19.29 12.94 -3.30
C ASN A 234 18.33 13.72 -4.22
N MET A 235 17.12 13.20 -4.48
CA MET A 235 16.08 13.90 -5.25
C MET A 235 15.74 15.25 -4.64
N VAL A 236 15.50 15.29 -3.31
CA VAL A 236 15.20 16.53 -2.58
C VAL A 236 16.35 17.52 -2.70
N SER A 237 17.58 17.07 -2.46
CA SER A 237 18.78 17.92 -2.51
C SER A 237 19.04 18.44 -3.92
N TYR A 238 18.96 17.55 -4.93
CA TYR A 238 19.19 17.93 -6.32
C TYR A 238 18.13 18.91 -6.83
N ALA A 239 16.85 18.67 -6.48
CA ALA A 239 15.76 19.58 -6.84
C ALA A 239 15.93 20.97 -6.22
N ALA A 240 16.34 21.04 -4.95
CA ALA A 240 16.58 22.30 -4.24
C ALA A 240 17.72 23.12 -4.85
N ASP A 241 18.77 22.45 -5.34
CA ASP A 241 19.93 23.10 -5.93
C ASP A 241 19.72 23.50 -7.40
N ASN A 242 18.86 22.82 -8.15
CA ASN A 242 18.80 22.92 -9.60
C ASN A 242 17.44 23.32 -10.17
N THR A 243 16.40 23.37 -9.34
CA THR A 243 15.02 23.70 -9.78
C THR A 243 14.36 24.70 -8.86
N ASN A 244 13.15 25.14 -9.22
CA ASN A 244 12.25 25.90 -8.34
C ASN A 244 11.06 25.05 -7.86
N LEU A 245 11.11 23.75 -8.05
CA LEU A 245 10.05 22.84 -7.66
C LEU A 245 10.01 22.66 -6.14
N TYR A 246 8.84 22.38 -5.63
CA TYR A 246 8.65 21.91 -4.27
C TYR A 246 8.79 20.38 -4.28
N VAL A 247 9.95 19.90 -3.86
CA VAL A 247 10.23 18.46 -3.72
C VAL A 247 10.63 18.23 -2.28
N LYS A 248 9.82 17.48 -1.54
CA LYS A 248 10.02 17.21 -0.13
C LYS A 248 9.74 15.75 0.19
N LYS A 249 10.60 15.16 0.99
CA LYS A 249 10.40 13.85 1.62
C LYS A 249 9.76 14.03 2.99
N PHE A 250 8.77 13.21 3.28
CA PHE A 250 8.05 13.16 4.54
C PHE A 250 7.98 11.72 5.03
N SER A 251 7.60 11.54 6.29
CA SER A 251 7.26 10.24 6.87
C SER A 251 5.75 10.15 7.05
N MET A 252 5.15 9.03 6.65
CA MET A 252 3.74 8.75 7.01
C MET A 252 3.62 7.96 8.32
N GLY A 253 4.72 7.67 8.98
CA GLY A 253 4.80 6.90 10.22
C GLY A 253 5.88 5.82 10.14
N THR A 254 5.77 4.83 11.00
CA THR A 254 6.68 3.69 11.03
C THR A 254 5.97 2.39 10.74
N SER A 255 6.73 1.38 10.28
CA SER A 255 6.26 0.01 10.14
C SER A 255 5.87 -0.60 11.48
N SER A 256 5.22 -1.76 11.44
CA SER A 256 4.74 -2.47 12.64
C SER A 256 5.85 -2.91 13.59
N GLY A 257 7.02 -3.26 13.06
CA GLY A 257 8.15 -3.70 13.87
C GLY A 257 7.84 -4.94 14.73
N ALA A 258 7.03 -5.87 14.23
CA ALA A 258 6.56 -7.01 15.03
C ALA A 258 7.68 -7.97 15.47
N ILE A 259 8.73 -8.12 14.65
CA ILE A 259 9.91 -8.94 14.93
C ILE A 259 11.17 -8.07 14.90
N TYR A 260 11.21 -7.09 14.02
CA TYR A 260 12.32 -6.15 13.82
C TYR A 260 12.00 -4.80 14.43
N GLU A 261 12.99 -3.91 14.56
CA GLU A 261 12.71 -2.52 14.95
C GLU A 261 11.87 -1.84 13.85
N PRO A 262 10.91 -0.99 14.22
CA PRO A 262 10.11 -0.25 13.26
C PRO A 262 10.96 0.63 12.34
N LEU A 263 10.66 0.60 11.06
CA LEU A 263 11.33 1.39 10.04
C LEU A 263 10.45 2.57 9.61
N ASP A 264 11.08 3.68 9.24
CA ASP A 264 10.38 4.84 8.70
C ASP A 264 9.72 4.52 7.35
N MET A 265 8.51 5.01 7.13
CA MET A 265 7.74 4.85 5.90
C MET A 265 7.72 6.18 5.15
N PRO A 266 8.64 6.38 4.17
CA PRO A 266 8.77 7.65 3.49
C PRO A 266 7.75 7.81 2.37
N TYR A 267 7.34 9.05 2.12
CA TYR A 267 6.71 9.46 0.88
C TYR A 267 7.29 10.81 0.42
N MET A 268 7.11 11.12 -0.84
CA MET A 268 7.59 12.38 -1.41
C MET A 268 6.43 13.15 -2.04
N ILE A 269 6.42 14.47 -1.81
CA ILE A 269 5.57 15.41 -2.55
C ILE A 269 6.45 16.10 -3.60
N LEU A 270 6.00 16.07 -4.85
CA LEU A 270 6.56 16.82 -5.96
C LEU A 270 5.49 17.74 -6.55
N ALA A 271 5.68 19.04 -6.41
CA ALA A 271 4.70 20.04 -6.82
C ALA A 271 5.39 21.28 -7.43
N LYS A 272 4.63 22.13 -8.08
CA LYS A 272 5.14 23.42 -8.57
C LYS A 272 5.64 24.30 -7.44
N ASN A 273 4.92 24.32 -6.32
CA ASN A 273 5.25 25.04 -5.10
C ASN A 273 4.43 24.49 -3.91
N ALA A 274 4.78 24.87 -2.68
CA ALA A 274 4.06 24.47 -1.48
C ALA A 274 2.60 24.95 -1.46
N GLN A 275 2.32 26.11 -2.06
CA GLN A 275 0.97 26.67 -2.12
C GLN A 275 -0.02 25.73 -2.84
N ALA A 276 0.41 25.04 -3.90
CA ALA A 276 -0.44 24.09 -4.64
C ALA A 276 -1.01 23.01 -3.70
N VAL A 277 -0.19 22.48 -2.80
CA VAL A 277 -0.59 21.43 -1.85
C VAL A 277 -1.54 22.00 -0.79
N SER A 278 -1.24 23.18 -0.24
CA SER A 278 -2.11 23.80 0.78
C SER A 278 -3.46 24.23 0.22
N GLU A 279 -3.50 24.70 -1.03
CA GLU A 279 -4.76 25.01 -1.73
C GLU A 279 -5.61 23.75 -1.98
N TRP A 280 -4.96 22.64 -2.30
CA TRP A 280 -5.65 21.36 -2.43
C TRP A 280 -6.28 20.89 -1.11
N LEU A 281 -5.53 20.92 0.00
CA LEU A 281 -6.07 20.54 1.31
C LEU A 281 -7.27 21.42 1.71
N ALA A 282 -7.19 22.73 1.46
CA ALA A 282 -8.32 23.65 1.69
C ALA A 282 -9.51 23.37 0.77
N PHE A 283 -9.25 22.93 -0.47
CA PHE A 283 -10.30 22.48 -1.38
C PHE A 283 -11.00 21.24 -0.86
N CYS A 284 -10.27 20.21 -0.39
CA CYS A 284 -10.83 18.98 0.17
C CYS A 284 -11.80 19.28 1.31
N ASP A 285 -11.37 20.08 2.30
CA ASP A 285 -12.20 20.47 3.45
C ASP A 285 -13.51 21.16 2.99
N LYS A 286 -13.43 22.05 2.00
CA LYS A 286 -14.60 22.69 1.46
C LYS A 286 -15.47 21.73 0.63
N ALA A 287 -14.86 20.86 -0.17
CA ALA A 287 -15.59 19.93 -1.02
C ALA A 287 -16.39 18.90 -0.19
N GLU A 288 -15.88 18.51 0.95
CA GLU A 288 -16.58 17.60 1.87
C GLU A 288 -17.69 18.28 2.66
N THR A 289 -17.50 19.55 3.02
CA THR A 289 -18.45 20.29 3.86
C THR A 289 -19.55 21.00 3.07
N ASP A 290 -19.24 21.48 1.86
CA ASP A 290 -20.17 22.17 0.95
C ASP A 290 -19.98 21.71 -0.51
N PRO A 291 -20.21 20.43 -0.83
CA PRO A 291 -19.99 19.91 -2.18
C PRO A 291 -20.88 20.59 -3.22
N THR A 292 -22.14 20.90 -2.88
CA THR A 292 -23.05 21.62 -3.79
C THR A 292 -22.54 23.01 -4.16
N GLY A 293 -21.97 23.74 -3.20
CA GLY A 293 -21.34 25.05 -3.46
C GLY A 293 -20.05 24.88 -4.28
N THR A 294 -19.26 23.86 -3.97
CA THR A 294 -18.01 23.54 -4.65
C THR A 294 -18.25 23.17 -6.12
N LEU A 295 -19.28 22.36 -6.44
CA LEU A 295 -19.66 22.06 -7.82
C LEU A 295 -20.04 23.31 -8.62
N LYS A 296 -20.74 24.25 -8.01
CA LYS A 296 -21.04 25.55 -8.66
C LYS A 296 -19.77 26.37 -8.91
N ASP A 297 -18.85 26.31 -7.96
CA ASP A 297 -17.58 27.03 -8.07
C ASP A 297 -16.68 26.40 -9.15
N ILE A 298 -16.63 25.07 -9.27
CA ILE A 298 -15.95 24.35 -10.37
C ILE A 298 -16.57 24.78 -11.71
N ALA A 299 -17.89 24.69 -11.84
CA ALA A 299 -18.59 25.07 -13.07
C ALA A 299 -18.41 26.56 -13.43
N ALA A 300 -18.08 27.41 -12.49
CA ALA A 300 -17.78 28.80 -12.67
C ALA A 300 -16.29 29.10 -12.97
N GLY A 301 -15.45 28.09 -13.04
CA GLY A 301 -13.99 28.19 -13.31
C GLY A 301 -13.18 28.74 -12.14
N LYS A 302 -13.68 28.68 -10.90
CA LYS A 302 -12.93 29.20 -9.73
C LYS A 302 -11.74 28.34 -9.35
N TYR A 303 -11.73 27.10 -9.80
CA TYR A 303 -10.70 26.11 -9.53
C TYR A 303 -9.86 25.76 -10.77
N ASP A 304 -9.94 26.59 -11.85
CA ASP A 304 -9.13 26.35 -13.05
C ASP A 304 -7.62 26.34 -12.74
N ASP A 305 -7.18 27.13 -11.75
CA ASP A 305 -5.78 27.20 -11.32
C ASP A 305 -5.42 26.19 -10.21
N LEU A 306 -6.37 25.41 -9.68
CA LEU A 306 -6.11 24.39 -8.65
C LEU A 306 -5.30 23.24 -9.23
N LYS A 307 -4.28 22.76 -8.50
CA LYS A 307 -3.50 21.58 -8.83
C LYS A 307 -4.07 20.39 -8.07
N ILE A 308 -4.26 19.26 -8.76
CA ILE A 308 -4.87 18.06 -8.16
C ILE A 308 -3.83 16.97 -7.95
N PRO A 309 -3.93 16.17 -6.86
CA PRO A 309 -2.94 15.15 -6.55
C PRO A 309 -3.13 13.88 -7.39
N VAL A 310 -2.01 13.39 -7.90
CA VAL A 310 -1.84 12.05 -8.48
C VAL A 310 -0.90 11.27 -7.57
N MET A 311 -1.32 10.09 -7.12
CA MET A 311 -0.53 9.22 -6.26
C MET A 311 -0.05 8.00 -7.03
N TYR A 312 1.24 7.67 -6.87
CA TYR A 312 1.85 6.46 -7.38
C TYR A 312 2.51 5.69 -6.25
N SER A 313 2.21 4.40 -6.14
CA SER A 313 2.69 3.56 -5.05
C SER A 313 3.10 2.15 -5.48
N ASN A 314 3.78 1.44 -4.59
CA ASN A 314 4.01 0.00 -4.62
C ASN A 314 3.90 -0.58 -3.21
N ILE A 315 3.24 -1.72 -3.08
CA ILE A 315 3.00 -2.38 -1.78
C ILE A 315 3.78 -3.68 -1.62
N HIS A 316 4.11 -4.38 -2.71
CA HIS A 316 4.81 -5.65 -2.63
C HIS A 316 6.31 -5.48 -2.92
N PRO A 317 7.16 -5.59 -1.91
CA PRO A 317 8.58 -5.26 -2.03
C PRO A 317 9.38 -6.20 -2.93
N ASN A 318 8.82 -7.37 -3.24
CA ASN A 318 9.40 -8.31 -4.19
C ASN A 318 9.00 -8.03 -5.65
N GLU A 319 8.20 -6.99 -5.89
CA GLU A 319 7.77 -6.51 -7.20
C GLU A 319 8.62 -5.28 -7.59
N VAL A 320 9.91 -5.48 -7.58
CA VAL A 320 10.97 -4.46 -7.50
C VAL A 320 10.96 -3.40 -8.59
N ALA A 321 10.54 -3.74 -9.81
CA ALA A 321 10.46 -2.79 -10.91
C ALA A 321 9.34 -1.73 -10.70
N ALA A 322 8.37 -2.04 -9.89
CA ALA A 322 7.32 -1.10 -9.50
C ALA A 322 7.89 0.11 -8.73
N THR A 323 8.62 -0.17 -7.65
CA THR A 323 9.33 0.85 -6.86
C THR A 323 10.24 1.71 -7.73
N ASP A 324 11.13 1.06 -8.48
CA ASP A 324 12.13 1.76 -9.30
C ASP A 324 11.51 2.53 -10.45
N GLY A 325 10.38 2.06 -10.98
CA GLY A 325 9.60 2.79 -11.98
C GLY A 325 9.01 4.10 -11.45
N VAL A 326 8.48 4.11 -10.24
CA VAL A 326 7.97 5.31 -9.57
C VAL A 326 9.11 6.29 -9.30
N MET A 327 10.27 5.80 -8.84
CA MET A 327 11.45 6.63 -8.61
C MET A 327 12.02 7.20 -9.91
N ALA A 328 12.08 6.40 -10.99
CA ALA A 328 12.49 6.86 -12.31
C ALA A 328 11.57 7.95 -12.87
N PHE A 329 10.28 7.85 -12.62
CA PHE A 329 9.32 8.91 -12.97
C PHE A 329 9.62 10.20 -12.21
N ALA A 330 9.89 10.14 -10.92
CA ALA A 330 10.26 11.30 -10.12
C ALA A 330 11.52 11.97 -10.64
N TRP A 331 12.57 11.19 -10.91
CA TRP A 331 13.82 11.69 -11.49
C TRP A 331 13.62 12.33 -12.86
N MET A 332 12.81 11.72 -13.73
CA MET A 332 12.49 12.29 -15.04
C MET A 332 11.92 13.70 -14.91
N LEU A 333 11.00 13.93 -13.98
CA LEU A 333 10.43 15.26 -13.75
C LEU A 333 11.46 16.25 -13.22
N ILE A 334 12.25 15.85 -12.22
CA ILE A 334 13.24 16.71 -11.55
C ILE A 334 14.37 17.09 -12.50
N GLU A 335 14.95 16.12 -13.22
CA GLU A 335 16.04 16.35 -14.16
C GLU A 335 15.57 17.16 -15.38
N SER A 336 14.38 16.89 -15.89
CA SER A 336 13.80 17.69 -16.98
C SER A 336 13.59 19.14 -16.54
N ALA A 337 13.08 19.38 -15.34
CA ALA A 337 12.92 20.71 -14.79
C ALA A 337 14.27 21.43 -14.64
N ALA A 338 15.29 20.74 -14.09
CA ALA A 338 16.63 21.28 -13.92
C ALA A 338 17.30 21.64 -15.26
N ALA A 339 17.10 20.83 -16.29
CA ALA A 339 17.61 21.08 -17.63
C ALA A 339 16.82 22.16 -18.39
N GLY A 340 15.69 22.63 -17.87
CA GLY A 340 14.75 23.49 -18.58
C GLY A 340 14.19 22.83 -19.84
N GLY A 341 14.21 21.50 -19.85
CA GLY A 341 13.82 20.66 -20.96
C GLY A 341 12.34 20.32 -20.96
N LYS A 342 11.98 19.54 -21.96
CA LYS A 342 10.62 19.07 -22.18
C LYS A 342 10.49 17.61 -21.78
N LEU A 343 9.28 17.24 -21.42
CA LEU A 343 8.84 15.87 -21.32
C LEU A 343 8.32 15.46 -22.71
N ASP A 344 9.06 14.59 -23.36
CA ASP A 344 8.69 14.07 -24.68
C ASP A 344 8.33 12.59 -24.55
N TYR A 345 7.16 12.19 -25.07
CA TYR A 345 6.76 10.80 -25.11
C TYR A 345 5.85 10.52 -26.30
N THR A 346 5.75 9.26 -26.68
CA THR A 346 4.82 8.79 -27.73
C THR A 346 3.59 8.17 -27.08
N LYS A 347 2.42 8.34 -27.66
CA LYS A 347 1.21 7.58 -27.28
C LYS A 347 0.54 7.00 -28.51
N LEU A 348 -0.11 5.86 -28.34
CA LEU A 348 -0.97 5.29 -29.38
C LEU A 348 -2.25 6.11 -29.48
N THR A 349 -2.77 6.25 -30.72
CA THR A 349 -3.96 7.11 -30.99
C THR A 349 -5.09 6.39 -31.71
N GLY A 350 -4.84 5.20 -32.25
CA GLY A 350 -5.83 4.42 -32.97
C GLY A 350 -5.23 3.23 -33.69
N PHE A 351 -6.05 2.55 -34.47
CA PHE A 351 -5.60 1.41 -35.29
C PHE A 351 -5.39 1.83 -36.73
N THR A 352 -4.35 1.27 -37.36
CA THR A 352 -4.21 1.24 -38.82
C THR A 352 -5.29 0.34 -39.45
N ASP A 353 -5.37 0.28 -40.78
CA ASP A 353 -6.30 -0.64 -41.44
C ASP A 353 -5.90 -2.11 -41.21
N GLU A 354 -4.60 -2.41 -41.12
CA GLU A 354 -4.06 -3.69 -40.72
C GLU A 354 -4.44 -4.02 -39.27
N GLY A 355 -4.33 -3.06 -38.34
CA GLY A 355 -4.72 -3.21 -36.95
C GLY A 355 -6.20 -3.50 -36.78
N LYS A 356 -7.06 -2.80 -37.52
CA LYS A 356 -8.50 -3.07 -37.54
C LYS A 356 -8.84 -4.45 -38.07
N ALA A 357 -8.13 -4.91 -39.09
CA ALA A 357 -8.33 -6.24 -39.64
C ALA A 357 -7.88 -7.34 -38.66
N GLU A 358 -6.76 -7.14 -37.98
CA GLU A 358 -6.27 -8.06 -36.96
C GLU A 358 -7.20 -8.11 -35.75
N LEU A 359 -7.62 -6.96 -35.24
CA LEU A 359 -8.59 -6.87 -34.16
C LEU A 359 -9.90 -7.60 -34.50
N ALA A 360 -10.39 -7.42 -35.71
CA ALA A 360 -11.60 -8.10 -36.18
C ALA A 360 -11.41 -9.61 -36.28
N ALA A 361 -10.19 -10.08 -36.59
CA ALA A 361 -9.88 -11.51 -36.63
C ALA A 361 -9.77 -12.11 -35.23
N GLU A 362 -9.15 -11.40 -34.30
CA GLU A 362 -9.03 -11.85 -32.91
C GLU A 362 -10.36 -11.80 -32.17
N MET A 363 -11.11 -10.73 -32.30
CA MET A 363 -12.40 -10.55 -31.63
C MET A 363 -13.53 -11.36 -32.30
N GLY A 364 -13.36 -11.79 -33.54
CA GLY A 364 -14.38 -12.43 -34.29
C GLY A 364 -15.00 -13.68 -33.64
N PRO A 365 -14.22 -14.63 -33.12
CA PRO A 365 -14.79 -15.83 -32.45
C PRO A 365 -15.40 -15.48 -31.08
N VAL A 366 -14.77 -14.62 -30.35
CA VAL A 366 -15.19 -14.15 -29.02
C VAL A 366 -16.35 -13.16 -29.16
N GLY A 367 -16.29 -12.31 -30.17
CA GLY A 367 -17.34 -11.39 -30.56
C GLY A 367 -18.67 -12.04 -30.86
N ALA A 368 -18.64 -13.21 -31.43
CA ALA A 368 -19.84 -13.98 -31.71
C ALA A 368 -20.47 -14.62 -30.46
N ALA A 369 -19.68 -14.86 -29.42
CA ALA A 369 -20.14 -15.54 -28.21
C ALA A 369 -20.45 -14.60 -27.04
N GLY A 370 -19.82 -13.44 -26.97
CA GLY A 370 -19.95 -12.60 -25.79
C GLY A 370 -19.57 -11.14 -25.97
N SER A 371 -18.97 -10.75 -27.07
CA SER A 371 -18.50 -9.36 -27.28
C SER A 371 -19.61 -8.32 -27.45
N THR A 372 -20.81 -8.78 -27.48
CA THR A 372 -21.95 -7.88 -27.27
C THR A 372 -21.92 -7.24 -25.88
N ALA A 373 -21.00 -7.70 -25.08
CA ALA A 373 -20.96 -7.38 -23.68
C ALA A 373 -20.07 -6.19 -23.30
N VAL A 374 -19.42 -5.56 -24.25
CA VAL A 374 -18.79 -4.27 -23.90
C VAL A 374 -19.89 -3.25 -23.75
N PRO A 375 -20.10 -2.71 -22.53
CA PRO A 375 -21.14 -1.72 -22.31
C PRO A 375 -20.96 -0.55 -23.28
N ASP A 376 -22.05 0.07 -23.73
CA ASP A 376 -21.99 1.23 -24.61
C ASP A 376 -21.16 2.36 -24.01
N LEU A 377 -21.13 2.48 -22.70
CA LEU A 377 -20.27 3.38 -21.93
C LEU A 377 -18.77 3.17 -22.25
N VAL A 378 -18.35 1.94 -22.41
CA VAL A 378 -16.96 1.60 -22.70
C VAL A 378 -16.62 1.78 -24.15
N LYS A 379 -17.57 1.55 -25.07
CA LYS A 379 -17.38 1.81 -26.51
C LYS A 379 -17.13 3.28 -26.79
N ASP A 380 -17.75 4.19 -26.03
CA ASP A 380 -17.60 5.61 -26.18
C ASP A 380 -16.25 6.15 -25.64
N THR A 381 -15.53 5.38 -24.85
CA THR A 381 -14.26 5.81 -24.25
C THR A 381 -13.03 5.44 -25.08
N ALA A 382 -13.19 4.89 -26.28
CA ALA A 382 -12.11 4.59 -27.23
C ALA A 382 -10.96 3.70 -26.69
N THR A 383 -11.22 2.89 -25.69
CA THR A 383 -10.22 2.25 -24.84
C THR A 383 -9.81 0.86 -25.28
N TYR A 384 -10.01 0.53 -26.56
CA TYR A 384 -9.69 -0.83 -27.04
C TYR A 384 -8.38 -0.95 -27.80
N LEU A 385 -7.53 0.05 -27.71
CA LEU A 385 -6.20 -0.02 -28.32
C LEU A 385 -5.39 -1.18 -27.72
N GLY A 386 -5.58 -1.46 -26.44
CA GLY A 386 -4.94 -2.56 -25.75
C GLY A 386 -5.37 -3.95 -26.19
N TYR A 387 -6.56 -4.14 -26.75
CA TYR A 387 -7.05 -5.49 -27.11
C TYR A 387 -6.18 -6.21 -28.13
N LEU A 388 -5.62 -5.49 -29.10
CA LEU A 388 -4.74 -6.10 -30.09
C LEU A 388 -3.45 -6.61 -29.45
N THR A 389 -2.89 -5.87 -28.52
CA THR A 389 -1.72 -6.29 -27.77
C THR A 389 -2.05 -7.39 -26.77
N ALA A 390 -3.23 -7.32 -26.12
CA ALA A 390 -3.71 -8.34 -25.20
C ALA A 390 -3.86 -9.71 -25.87
N GLY A 391 -4.28 -9.77 -27.13
CA GLY A 391 -4.37 -11.00 -27.89
C GLY A 391 -3.04 -11.75 -28.01
N ASN A 392 -1.92 -11.04 -27.97
CA ASN A 392 -0.57 -11.64 -28.02
C ASN A 392 -0.06 -12.18 -26.68
N ARG A 393 -0.67 -11.81 -25.56
CA ARG A 393 -0.50 -12.35 -24.19
C ARG A 393 0.90 -12.86 -23.84
N GLY A 394 1.80 -11.93 -23.57
CA GLY A 394 3.16 -12.24 -23.11
C GLY A 394 4.04 -12.92 -24.16
N SER A 395 3.70 -12.80 -25.43
CA SER A 395 4.49 -13.40 -26.51
C SER A 395 5.62 -12.50 -27.04
N GLY A 396 5.91 -11.39 -26.36
CA GLY A 396 7.00 -10.50 -26.69
C GLY A 396 6.58 -9.22 -27.39
N VAL A 397 7.45 -8.67 -28.23
CA VAL A 397 7.27 -7.39 -28.89
C VAL A 397 6.44 -7.53 -30.16
N ILE A 398 5.46 -6.66 -30.37
CA ILE A 398 4.71 -6.52 -31.63
C ILE A 398 5.21 -5.29 -32.41
N ASP A 399 4.96 -5.30 -33.71
CA ASP A 399 5.22 -4.15 -34.58
C ASP A 399 4.10 -3.12 -34.41
N LEU A 400 4.31 -2.17 -33.49
CA LEU A 400 3.33 -1.12 -33.22
C LEU A 400 3.02 -0.29 -34.44
N ASP A 401 3.99 0.07 -35.26
CA ASP A 401 3.80 0.89 -36.46
C ASP A 401 2.90 0.22 -37.51
N LYS A 402 2.90 -1.11 -37.51
CA LYS A 402 2.02 -1.89 -38.38
C LYS A 402 0.57 -1.82 -37.97
N TYR A 403 0.30 -1.87 -36.68
CA TYR A 403 -1.04 -2.08 -36.16
C TYR A 403 -1.67 -0.81 -35.59
N TYR A 404 -0.86 0.14 -35.14
CA TYR A 404 -1.31 1.36 -34.46
C TYR A 404 -0.88 2.64 -35.18
N THR A 405 -1.69 3.66 -35.01
CA THR A 405 -1.25 5.04 -35.24
C THR A 405 -0.78 5.62 -33.91
N SER A 406 0.20 6.52 -33.96
CA SER A 406 0.78 7.14 -32.77
C SER A 406 0.99 8.63 -32.98
N GLU A 407 1.16 9.37 -31.90
CA GLU A 407 1.59 10.77 -31.90
C GLU A 407 2.63 11.04 -30.82
N ASN A 408 3.53 11.98 -31.13
CA ASN A 408 4.48 12.48 -30.13
C ASN A 408 3.83 13.63 -29.34
N VAL A 409 3.89 13.55 -28.04
CA VAL A 409 3.47 14.58 -27.10
C VAL A 409 4.71 15.25 -26.53
N SER A 410 4.71 16.57 -26.46
CA SER A 410 5.80 17.35 -25.88
C SER A 410 5.22 18.45 -25.01
N LEU A 411 5.61 18.48 -23.75
CA LEU A 411 5.23 19.49 -22.77
C LEU A 411 6.40 19.78 -21.83
N THR A 412 6.33 20.85 -21.09
CA THR A 412 7.29 21.12 -20.01
C THR A 412 6.79 20.57 -18.67
N VAL A 413 7.70 20.37 -17.72
CA VAL A 413 7.33 20.02 -16.33
C VAL A 413 6.42 21.09 -15.74
N ASP A 414 6.69 22.35 -16.01
CA ASP A 414 5.84 23.46 -15.55
C ASP A 414 4.41 23.41 -16.09
N GLU A 415 4.24 23.06 -17.38
CA GLU A 415 2.91 22.86 -17.97
C GLU A 415 2.15 21.71 -17.33
N LEU A 416 2.82 20.63 -16.97
CA LEU A 416 2.20 19.50 -16.26
C LEU A 416 1.81 19.90 -14.84
N LEU A 417 2.74 20.53 -14.10
CA LEU A 417 2.53 20.95 -12.72
C LEU A 417 1.64 22.19 -12.56
N ASP A 418 1.16 22.78 -13.66
CA ASP A 418 0.10 23.78 -13.62
C ASP A 418 -1.27 23.17 -13.31
N ASP A 419 -1.43 21.87 -13.51
CA ASP A 419 -2.69 21.15 -13.29
C ASP A 419 -2.61 20.06 -12.23
N VAL A 420 -1.44 19.44 -12.03
CA VAL A 420 -1.28 18.33 -11.08
C VAL A 420 -0.09 18.55 -10.13
N PHE A 421 -0.09 17.82 -9.03
CA PHE A 421 1.10 17.54 -8.22
C PHE A 421 1.12 16.05 -7.84
N PHE A 422 2.27 15.57 -7.39
CA PHE A 422 2.48 14.15 -7.15
C PHE A 422 2.69 13.83 -5.68
N ILE A 423 2.11 12.73 -5.25
CA ILE A 423 2.40 12.04 -3.99
C ILE A 423 2.98 10.69 -4.37
N LEU A 424 4.25 10.48 -4.07
CA LEU A 424 4.98 9.28 -4.47
C LEU A 424 5.33 8.45 -3.24
N VAL A 425 4.87 7.21 -3.24
CA VAL A 425 5.11 6.22 -2.19
C VAL A 425 5.84 5.04 -2.85
N PRO A 426 7.17 5.12 -3.04
CA PRO A 426 7.90 4.10 -3.80
C PRO A 426 7.79 2.71 -3.18
N GLU A 427 7.67 2.63 -1.86
CA GLU A 427 7.58 1.37 -1.13
C GLU A 427 6.76 1.52 0.15
N GLU A 428 5.63 0.83 0.23
CA GLU A 428 4.78 0.80 1.43
C GLU A 428 5.27 -0.22 2.44
N ASN A 429 5.80 -1.36 1.96
CA ASN A 429 6.29 -2.43 2.81
C ASN A 429 7.81 -2.33 3.02
N VAL A 430 8.21 -1.30 3.77
CA VAL A 430 9.62 -1.00 4.06
C VAL A 430 10.36 -2.15 4.75
N GLU A 431 9.69 -2.91 5.63
CA GLU A 431 10.27 -4.10 6.24
C GLU A 431 10.50 -5.20 5.20
N GLY A 432 9.49 -5.48 4.39
CA GLY A 432 9.61 -6.48 3.34
C GLY A 432 10.72 -6.13 2.34
N ARG A 433 10.89 -4.87 1.97
CA ARG A 433 11.97 -4.42 1.10
C ARG A 433 13.35 -4.56 1.76
N THR A 434 13.45 -4.23 3.06
CA THR A 434 14.69 -4.37 3.81
C THR A 434 15.10 -5.84 3.98
N TYR A 435 14.14 -6.70 4.32
CA TYR A 435 14.40 -8.10 4.65
C TYR A 435 14.10 -9.06 3.50
N VAL A 436 13.80 -8.56 2.32
CA VAL A 436 13.54 -9.33 1.08
C VAL A 436 12.42 -10.36 1.28
N THR A 437 11.29 -9.89 1.79
CA THR A 437 10.08 -10.69 2.01
C THR A 437 8.88 -10.00 1.41
N ARG A 438 7.87 -10.77 0.98
CA ARG A 438 6.59 -10.20 0.51
C ARG A 438 5.81 -9.55 1.65
N HIS A 439 5.92 -10.08 2.86
CA HIS A 439 5.17 -9.66 4.04
C HIS A 439 6.08 -8.91 5.00
N PRO A 440 5.58 -7.92 5.75
CA PRO A 440 6.29 -7.36 6.89
C PRO A 440 6.48 -8.42 7.98
N SER A 441 7.23 -8.10 9.01
CA SER A 441 7.58 -9.02 10.10
C SER A 441 6.37 -9.64 10.83
N GLY A 442 5.21 -8.99 10.79
CA GLY A 442 3.95 -9.51 11.31
C GLY A 442 3.34 -10.64 10.48
N GLY A 443 3.80 -10.86 9.26
CA GLY A 443 3.36 -11.95 8.38
C GLY A 443 2.07 -11.69 7.62
N TYR A 444 1.52 -10.49 7.66
CA TYR A 444 0.33 -10.10 6.89
C TYR A 444 0.72 -9.70 5.45
N ASP A 445 -0.10 -10.06 4.48
CA ASP A 445 -0.04 -9.44 3.16
C ASP A 445 -0.73 -8.07 3.26
N LEU A 446 0.03 -6.99 3.08
CA LEU A 446 -0.51 -5.63 3.22
C LEU A 446 -1.62 -5.37 2.20
N ASN A 447 -1.51 -5.96 1.00
CA ASN A 447 -2.55 -5.87 -0.02
C ASN A 447 -3.75 -6.80 0.24
N ARG A 448 -3.92 -7.28 1.46
CA ARG A 448 -5.10 -7.97 2.02
C ARG A 448 -5.54 -7.33 3.33
N ASP A 449 -4.92 -6.21 3.74
CA ASP A 449 -5.13 -5.59 5.04
C ASP A 449 -5.70 -4.16 4.97
N ASN A 450 -5.86 -3.58 3.77
CA ASN A 450 -6.26 -2.18 3.62
C ASN A 450 -7.62 -1.84 4.24
N SER A 451 -8.61 -2.72 4.12
CA SER A 451 -9.89 -2.55 4.83
C SER A 451 -9.78 -2.88 6.31
N PHE A 452 -8.99 -3.89 6.67
CA PHE A 452 -8.85 -4.31 8.06
C PHE A 452 -7.94 -3.38 8.86
N GLN A 453 -6.86 -2.88 8.24
CA GLN A 453 -5.87 -1.98 8.85
C GLN A 453 -5.33 -2.54 10.18
N THR A 454 -4.93 -3.81 10.12
CA THR A 454 -4.37 -4.52 11.27
C THR A 454 -2.93 -4.10 11.53
N THR A 455 -2.18 -3.79 10.45
CA THR A 455 -0.77 -3.40 10.50
C THR A 455 -0.61 -1.88 10.57
N ALA A 456 0.50 -1.41 11.10
CA ALA A 456 0.82 0.03 11.11
C ALA A 456 1.02 0.55 9.68
N GLU A 457 1.56 -0.27 8.79
CA GLU A 457 1.79 0.05 7.39
C GLU A 457 0.49 0.45 6.70
N THR A 458 -0.53 -0.40 6.75
CA THR A 458 -1.82 -0.11 6.12
C THR A 458 -2.58 1.00 6.85
N GLN A 459 -2.42 1.14 8.16
CA GLN A 459 -2.98 2.28 8.91
C GLN A 459 -2.39 3.60 8.43
N ASN A 460 -1.08 3.66 8.25
CA ASN A 460 -0.37 4.84 7.80
C ASN A 460 -0.73 5.19 6.35
N MET A 461 -0.71 4.19 5.45
CA MET A 461 -1.05 4.40 4.04
C MET A 461 -2.50 4.88 3.87
N GLN A 462 -3.46 4.24 4.54
CA GLN A 462 -4.86 4.65 4.43
C GLN A 462 -5.11 6.02 5.07
N HIS A 463 -4.37 6.37 6.13
CA HIS A 463 -4.43 7.72 6.67
C HIS A 463 -3.82 8.77 5.73
N LEU A 464 -2.75 8.44 5.01
CA LEU A 464 -2.18 9.29 3.97
C LEU A 464 -3.19 9.53 2.85
N ILE A 465 -3.82 8.46 2.35
CA ILE A 465 -4.87 8.55 1.31
C ILE A 465 -6.04 9.41 1.79
N ALA A 466 -6.53 9.16 3.00
CA ALA A 466 -7.65 9.93 3.58
C ALA A 466 -7.30 11.40 3.80
N THR A 467 -6.05 11.72 4.14
CA THR A 467 -5.57 13.09 4.37
C THR A 467 -5.46 13.89 3.08
N PHE A 468 -4.84 13.31 2.05
CA PHE A 468 -4.62 14.01 0.79
C PHE A 468 -5.75 13.81 -0.23
N ASN A 469 -6.54 12.76 -0.06
CA ASN A 469 -7.69 12.50 -0.91
C ASN A 469 -7.35 12.58 -2.42
N PRO A 470 -6.37 11.76 -2.88
CA PRO A 470 -5.86 11.87 -4.24
C PRO A 470 -6.99 11.67 -5.26
N THR A 471 -6.94 12.41 -6.35
CA THR A 471 -7.91 12.27 -7.44
C THR A 471 -7.67 11.00 -8.25
N LEU A 472 -6.41 10.57 -8.30
CA LEU A 472 -6.00 9.31 -8.92
C LEU A 472 -4.92 8.63 -8.08
N LEU A 473 -5.01 7.31 -7.96
CA LEU A 473 -4.01 6.44 -7.36
C LEU A 473 -3.72 5.28 -8.30
N THR A 474 -2.45 5.01 -8.56
CA THR A 474 -2.00 3.80 -9.25
C THR A 474 -0.99 3.08 -8.40
N GLU A 475 -1.31 1.85 -8.04
CA GLU A 475 -0.42 0.94 -7.34
C GLU A 475 0.15 -0.07 -8.32
N PHE A 476 1.49 -0.10 -8.41
CA PHE A 476 2.19 -1.00 -9.31
C PHE A 476 2.54 -2.31 -8.62
N HIS A 477 2.32 -3.41 -9.35
CA HIS A 477 2.50 -4.79 -8.92
C HIS A 477 3.33 -5.59 -9.95
N GLY A 478 3.32 -6.87 -9.83
CA GLY A 478 3.88 -7.87 -10.76
C GLY A 478 3.91 -9.23 -10.05
N ARG A 479 3.94 -10.28 -10.74
CA ARG A 479 4.49 -10.64 -12.07
C ARG A 479 3.45 -11.47 -12.81
N ILE A 480 2.90 -10.94 -13.80
CA ILE A 480 2.07 -11.72 -14.72
C ILE A 480 2.65 -11.67 -16.13
N LYS A 481 2.09 -12.45 -17.03
CA LYS A 481 2.43 -12.35 -18.45
C LYS A 481 1.81 -11.11 -19.05
N GLY A 482 2.59 -10.12 -19.37
CA GLY A 482 2.15 -8.89 -20.01
C GLY A 482 2.06 -7.71 -19.04
N PHE A 483 1.86 -6.54 -19.61
CA PHE A 483 1.64 -5.29 -18.88
C PHE A 483 0.13 -5.07 -18.77
N GLN A 484 -0.41 -5.16 -17.58
CA GLN A 484 -1.85 -5.19 -17.35
C GLN A 484 -2.27 -4.05 -16.43
N VAL A 485 -3.16 -3.22 -16.92
CA VAL A 485 -3.75 -2.12 -16.16
C VAL A 485 -5.16 -2.52 -15.75
N GLU A 486 -5.39 -2.65 -14.47
CA GLU A 486 -6.65 -3.13 -13.91
C GLU A 486 -7.37 -1.97 -13.22
N PRO A 487 -8.34 -1.33 -13.90
CA PRO A 487 -9.27 -0.46 -13.20
C PRO A 487 -10.15 -1.32 -12.29
N CYS A 488 -10.34 -0.87 -11.06
CA CYS A 488 -11.18 -1.59 -10.13
C CYS A 488 -12.59 -1.74 -10.69
N ASP A 489 -12.93 -2.96 -11.03
CA ASP A 489 -14.12 -3.26 -11.81
C ASP A 489 -15.38 -3.30 -10.96
N PRO A 490 -16.52 -2.81 -11.47
CA PRO A 490 -17.75 -3.35 -10.97
C PRO A 490 -17.73 -4.85 -11.30
N PRO A 491 -18.41 -5.75 -10.61
CA PRO A 491 -19.76 -5.45 -10.18
C PRO A 491 -20.00 -5.53 -8.68
N HIS A 492 -19.07 -6.01 -7.90
CA HIS A 492 -19.45 -6.61 -6.64
C HIS A 492 -19.29 -5.70 -5.42
N GLU A 493 -18.65 -4.56 -5.54
CA GLU A 493 -18.56 -3.60 -4.43
C GLU A 493 -19.69 -2.53 -4.53
N PRO A 494 -20.78 -2.69 -3.77
CA PRO A 494 -21.96 -1.83 -3.92
C PRO A 494 -21.74 -0.41 -3.39
N ASN A 495 -20.65 -0.15 -2.67
CA ASN A 495 -20.35 1.17 -2.12
C ASN A 495 -19.64 2.08 -3.10
N PHE A 496 -19.17 1.58 -4.25
CA PHE A 496 -18.55 2.39 -5.28
C PHE A 496 -19.58 3.16 -6.13
N GLU A 497 -19.23 4.38 -6.51
CA GLU A 497 -20.08 5.23 -7.35
C GLU A 497 -19.64 5.13 -8.83
N TYR A 498 -19.78 3.94 -9.41
CA TYR A 498 -19.29 3.62 -10.75
C TYR A 498 -19.82 4.52 -11.87
N ASP A 499 -21.06 4.94 -11.81
CA ASP A 499 -21.66 5.83 -12.79
C ASP A 499 -20.95 7.18 -12.90
N LEU A 500 -20.27 7.61 -11.83
CA LEU A 500 -19.44 8.80 -11.82
C LEU A 500 -17.98 8.51 -12.20
N LEU A 501 -17.43 7.38 -11.81
CA LEU A 501 -16.00 7.07 -11.96
C LEU A 501 -15.65 6.36 -13.28
N ALA A 502 -16.57 5.56 -13.85
CA ALA A 502 -16.27 4.61 -14.92
C ALA A 502 -15.56 5.22 -16.14
N LYS A 503 -16.00 6.39 -16.58
CA LYS A 503 -15.36 7.08 -17.73
C LYS A 503 -13.86 7.29 -17.49
N HIS A 504 -13.51 7.80 -16.32
CA HIS A 504 -12.13 8.16 -16.02
C HIS A 504 -11.31 6.93 -15.61
N LEU A 505 -11.93 5.94 -14.96
CA LEU A 505 -11.30 4.65 -14.71
C LEU A 505 -10.76 4.01 -15.99
N LEU A 506 -11.60 3.95 -17.02
CA LEU A 506 -11.19 3.34 -18.28
C LEU A 506 -10.18 4.22 -19.04
N SER A 507 -10.44 5.51 -19.14
CA SER A 507 -9.64 6.40 -19.99
C SER A 507 -8.26 6.71 -19.39
N ALA A 508 -8.13 6.85 -18.06
CA ALA A 508 -6.84 7.09 -17.44
C ALA A 508 -6.01 5.81 -17.37
N GLY A 509 -6.65 4.64 -17.23
CA GLY A 509 -5.97 3.34 -17.37
C GLY A 509 -5.40 3.15 -18.78
N GLU A 510 -6.19 3.46 -19.81
CA GLU A 510 -5.73 3.42 -21.20
C GLU A 510 -4.59 4.42 -21.45
N ALA A 511 -4.67 5.63 -20.89
CA ALA A 511 -3.62 6.64 -21.04
C ALA A 511 -2.28 6.17 -20.46
N LEU A 512 -2.30 5.43 -19.34
CA LEU A 512 -1.10 4.80 -18.78
C LEU A 512 -0.55 3.76 -19.76
N GLY A 513 -1.38 2.83 -20.20
CA GLY A 513 -0.95 1.69 -20.99
C GLY A 513 -0.42 2.07 -22.37
N ILE A 514 -1.11 2.96 -23.09
CA ILE A 514 -0.71 3.37 -24.45
C ILE A 514 0.59 4.18 -24.46
N ALA A 515 0.89 4.88 -23.37
CA ALA A 515 2.17 5.58 -23.22
C ALA A 515 3.28 4.58 -22.80
N ALA A 516 2.99 3.69 -21.87
CA ALA A 516 3.96 2.68 -21.42
C ALA A 516 4.51 1.86 -22.58
N VAL A 517 3.65 1.28 -23.42
CA VAL A 517 4.11 0.40 -24.52
C VAL A 517 4.69 1.17 -25.70
N ALA A 518 4.24 2.38 -25.96
CA ALA A 518 4.76 3.17 -27.08
C ALA A 518 6.17 3.73 -26.86
N ASN A 519 6.67 3.67 -25.62
CA ASN A 519 8.00 4.14 -25.26
C ASN A 519 8.87 3.00 -24.70
N ASN A 520 8.65 1.80 -25.17
CA ASN A 520 9.36 0.62 -24.68
C ASN A 520 9.72 -0.32 -25.84
N ASP A 521 10.98 -0.73 -25.92
CA ASP A 521 11.49 -1.62 -26.96
C ASP A 521 11.50 -3.09 -26.51
N GLY A 522 11.54 -3.36 -25.21
CA GLY A 522 11.67 -4.70 -24.66
C GLY A 522 10.36 -5.48 -24.67
N TYR A 523 9.25 -4.82 -24.43
CA TYR A 523 7.90 -5.37 -24.58
C TYR A 523 6.88 -4.26 -24.81
N ASN A 524 6.15 -4.41 -25.86
CA ASN A 524 5.06 -3.53 -26.25
C ASN A 524 3.85 -4.32 -26.73
N SER A 525 3.81 -5.61 -26.36
CA SER A 525 2.84 -6.56 -26.87
C SER A 525 1.60 -6.67 -26.01
N TYR A 526 1.55 -5.98 -24.88
CA TYR A 526 0.44 -6.14 -23.97
C TYR A 526 0.19 -4.87 -23.16
N VAL A 527 -0.89 -4.21 -23.45
CA VAL A 527 -1.42 -3.11 -22.67
C VAL A 527 -2.92 -3.04 -22.81
N THR A 528 -3.63 -2.91 -21.74
CA THR A 528 -5.08 -2.70 -21.75
C THR A 528 -5.55 -2.23 -20.38
N PRO A 529 -6.59 -1.42 -20.31
CA PRO A 529 -7.45 -1.42 -19.15
C PRO A 529 -8.11 -2.79 -19.07
N GLN A 530 -7.53 -3.68 -18.28
CA GLN A 530 -8.03 -5.05 -18.13
C GLN A 530 -9.22 -5.04 -17.20
N ARG A 531 -10.35 -5.51 -17.68
CA ARG A 531 -11.57 -5.68 -16.89
C ARG A 531 -12.04 -7.12 -16.87
N ASP A 532 -11.67 -7.84 -17.90
CA ASP A 532 -12.11 -9.20 -18.13
C ASP A 532 -10.93 -10.09 -18.46
N TYR A 533 -10.97 -11.30 -17.99
CA TYR A 533 -10.08 -12.36 -18.43
C TYR A 533 -10.77 -13.25 -19.46
N LEU A 534 -10.01 -13.67 -20.47
CA LEU A 534 -10.41 -14.75 -21.33
C LEU A 534 -9.85 -16.06 -20.78
N TYR A 535 -10.72 -16.87 -20.21
CA TYR A 535 -10.35 -18.16 -19.67
C TYR A 535 -10.50 -19.26 -20.72
N TYR A 536 -9.60 -20.24 -20.64
CA TYR A 536 -9.63 -21.46 -21.40
C TYR A 536 -10.06 -22.59 -20.47
N THR A 537 -11.23 -23.16 -20.67
CA THR A 537 -11.76 -24.23 -19.80
C THR A 537 -10.96 -25.53 -19.91
N GLY A 538 -10.07 -25.64 -20.90
CA GLY A 538 -9.36 -26.88 -21.24
C GLY A 538 -10.22 -27.87 -22.02
N ASN A 539 -11.49 -27.56 -22.29
CA ASN A 539 -12.39 -28.33 -23.11
C ASN A 539 -12.31 -27.91 -24.58
N LYS A 540 -13.01 -28.63 -25.43
CA LYS A 540 -13.21 -28.26 -26.81
C LYS A 540 -14.69 -28.07 -27.10
N THR A 541 -14.99 -27.08 -27.90
CA THR A 541 -16.31 -26.88 -28.49
C THR A 541 -16.63 -27.98 -29.50
N ALA A 542 -17.87 -28.09 -29.93
CA ALA A 542 -18.32 -29.14 -30.83
C ALA A 542 -17.63 -29.15 -32.21
N ASP A 543 -17.09 -28.03 -32.63
CA ASP A 543 -16.28 -27.84 -33.84
C ASP A 543 -14.77 -28.03 -33.61
N GLY A 544 -14.35 -28.31 -32.36
CA GLY A 544 -12.97 -28.63 -32.03
C GLY A 544 -12.11 -27.42 -31.63
N ALA A 545 -12.67 -26.22 -31.58
CA ALA A 545 -11.99 -25.03 -31.04
C ALA A 545 -11.82 -25.16 -29.54
N ASP A 546 -10.96 -24.34 -28.97
CA ASP A 546 -10.86 -24.19 -27.51
C ASP A 546 -12.14 -23.52 -26.98
N GLU A 547 -12.73 -24.11 -25.94
CA GLU A 547 -13.82 -23.49 -25.23
C GLU A 547 -13.27 -22.41 -24.32
N THR A 548 -13.76 -21.21 -24.50
CA THR A 548 -13.34 -20.02 -23.75
C THR A 548 -14.56 -19.30 -23.23
N TYR A 549 -14.38 -18.59 -22.13
CA TYR A 549 -15.36 -17.65 -21.60
C TYR A 549 -14.65 -16.41 -21.05
N TRP A 550 -15.37 -15.31 -20.99
CA TRP A 550 -14.93 -14.10 -20.34
C TRP A 550 -15.37 -14.12 -18.89
N GLU A 551 -14.47 -13.79 -18.01
CA GLU A 551 -14.70 -13.64 -16.58
C GLU A 551 -14.27 -12.24 -16.18
N PRO A 552 -15.07 -11.50 -15.39
CA PRO A 552 -14.65 -10.20 -14.90
C PRO A 552 -13.42 -10.36 -14.00
N TRP A 553 -12.55 -9.41 -14.07
CA TRP A 553 -11.56 -9.23 -13.02
C TRP A 553 -12.30 -8.82 -11.75
N ASP A 554 -12.43 -9.74 -10.85
CA ASP A 554 -13.25 -9.56 -9.68
C ASP A 554 -12.42 -9.15 -8.47
N ASP A 555 -11.97 -7.92 -8.50
CA ASP A 555 -11.28 -7.28 -7.39
C ASP A 555 -12.31 -6.53 -6.51
N MET A 556 -13.29 -7.24 -6.01
CA MET A 556 -14.34 -6.66 -5.17
C MET A 556 -13.87 -6.35 -3.76
N SER A 557 -12.74 -6.89 -3.33
CA SER A 557 -12.28 -6.73 -1.97
C SER A 557 -11.63 -5.38 -1.73
N THR A 558 -12.19 -4.58 -0.86
CA THR A 558 -11.56 -3.37 -0.36
C THR A 558 -10.35 -3.63 0.57
N SER A 559 -9.90 -4.88 0.66
CA SER A 559 -8.61 -5.20 1.30
C SER A 559 -7.40 -4.84 0.44
N TYR A 560 -7.61 -4.54 -0.84
CA TYR A 560 -6.59 -3.99 -1.73
C TYR A 560 -6.53 -2.46 -1.64
N THR A 561 -5.35 -1.87 -1.79
CA THR A 561 -5.16 -0.40 -1.69
C THR A 561 -6.00 0.37 -2.70
N PRO A 562 -5.98 0.04 -4.02
CA PRO A 562 -6.78 0.77 -5.00
C PRO A 562 -8.29 0.69 -4.76
N GLN A 563 -8.81 -0.49 -4.44
CA GLN A 563 -10.24 -0.68 -4.18
C GLN A 563 -10.68 0.07 -2.91
N PHE A 564 -9.85 0.08 -1.87
CA PHE A 564 -10.17 0.88 -0.69
C PHE A 564 -10.17 2.38 -0.99
N ALA A 565 -9.19 2.84 -1.79
CA ALA A 565 -9.11 4.25 -2.20
C ALA A 565 -10.35 4.70 -3.00
N MET A 566 -10.99 3.81 -3.77
CA MET A 566 -12.23 4.12 -4.49
C MET A 566 -13.40 4.45 -3.57
N LEU A 567 -13.43 3.92 -2.34
CA LEU A 567 -14.41 4.32 -1.33
C LEU A 567 -14.24 5.80 -0.91
N GLN A 568 -13.05 6.36 -1.09
CA GLN A 568 -12.77 7.78 -0.84
C GLN A 568 -13.19 8.69 -2.01
N GLY A 569 -13.53 8.12 -3.16
CA GLY A 569 -13.80 8.85 -4.41
C GLY A 569 -12.58 9.02 -5.31
N THR A 570 -11.53 8.26 -5.09
CA THR A 570 -10.30 8.22 -5.88
C THR A 570 -10.49 7.33 -7.11
N ILE A 571 -9.97 7.73 -8.26
CA ILE A 571 -9.85 6.88 -9.43
C ILE A 571 -8.61 6.00 -9.19
N ALA A 572 -8.77 4.68 -9.11
CA ALA A 572 -7.67 3.83 -8.66
C ALA A 572 -7.43 2.61 -9.54
N TYR A 573 -6.16 2.15 -9.58
CA TYR A 573 -5.69 1.05 -10.41
C TYR A 573 -4.74 0.13 -9.67
N THR A 574 -4.89 -1.16 -9.91
CA THR A 574 -3.83 -2.15 -9.79
C THR A 574 -3.15 -2.28 -11.17
N VAL A 575 -1.84 -2.21 -11.23
CA VAL A 575 -1.06 -2.38 -12.46
C VAL A 575 -0.09 -3.52 -12.31
N GLU A 576 -0.32 -4.59 -13.04
CA GLU A 576 0.56 -5.75 -13.06
C GLU A 576 1.66 -5.61 -14.11
N LEU A 577 2.89 -5.91 -13.72
CA LEU A 577 4.08 -5.76 -14.53
C LEU A 577 4.62 -7.13 -14.99
N PRO A 578 5.15 -7.23 -16.24
CA PRO A 578 5.53 -8.53 -16.81
C PRO A 578 6.86 -9.09 -16.32
N ALA A 579 7.79 -8.24 -15.91
CA ALA A 579 9.16 -8.64 -15.59
C ALA A 579 9.84 -7.67 -14.62
N TYR A 580 11.03 -8.06 -14.17
CA TYR A 580 11.93 -7.23 -13.36
C TYR A 580 13.15 -6.89 -14.22
N ASN A 581 13.06 -5.81 -14.96
CA ASN A 581 14.12 -5.31 -15.81
C ASN A 581 13.94 -3.83 -16.11
N ASP A 582 14.91 -3.21 -16.75
CA ASP A 582 14.91 -1.79 -17.09
C ASP A 582 13.76 -1.42 -18.05
N ASP A 583 13.35 -2.33 -18.93
CA ASP A 583 12.20 -2.10 -19.81
C ASP A 583 10.91 -1.92 -19.01
N THR A 584 10.71 -2.68 -17.92
CA THR A 584 9.57 -2.52 -17.04
C THR A 584 9.62 -1.20 -16.28
N VAL A 585 10.80 -0.82 -15.76
CA VAL A 585 11.01 0.49 -15.11
C VAL A 585 10.64 1.62 -16.07
N GLN A 586 11.11 1.56 -17.31
CA GLN A 586 10.81 2.54 -18.35
C GLN A 586 9.30 2.56 -18.69
N ALA A 587 8.65 1.42 -18.75
CA ALA A 587 7.21 1.34 -19.00
C ALA A 587 6.40 2.02 -17.88
N VAL A 588 6.76 1.81 -16.62
CA VAL A 588 6.14 2.51 -15.48
C VAL A 588 6.38 4.03 -15.60
N GLN A 589 7.62 4.43 -15.85
CA GLN A 589 8.01 5.85 -15.99
C GLN A 589 7.15 6.59 -17.02
N TYR A 590 7.03 6.05 -18.24
CA TYR A 590 6.23 6.67 -19.30
C TYR A 590 4.74 6.45 -19.12
N GLY A 591 4.34 5.35 -18.51
CA GLY A 591 2.94 5.11 -18.12
C GLY A 591 2.44 6.17 -17.14
N CYS A 592 3.22 6.45 -16.09
CA CYS A 592 2.94 7.54 -15.15
C CYS A 592 2.82 8.89 -15.85
N LEU A 593 3.72 9.19 -16.80
CA LEU A 593 3.66 10.44 -17.56
C LEU A 593 2.38 10.54 -18.41
N GLY A 594 2.06 9.50 -19.18
CA GLY A 594 0.87 9.48 -20.01
C GLY A 594 -0.42 9.61 -19.21
N GLN A 595 -0.52 8.92 -18.10
CA GLN A 595 -1.66 8.99 -17.17
C GLN A 595 -1.77 10.37 -16.52
N SER A 596 -0.66 10.95 -16.10
CA SER A 596 -0.63 12.29 -15.50
C SER A 596 -1.07 13.38 -16.48
N VAL A 597 -0.67 13.28 -17.75
CA VAL A 597 -1.11 14.19 -18.81
C VAL A 597 -2.61 14.08 -19.08
N TYR A 598 -3.16 12.84 -19.02
CA TYR A 598 -4.61 12.65 -19.09
C TYR A 598 -5.32 13.33 -17.92
N VAL A 599 -4.85 13.12 -16.70
CA VAL A 599 -5.43 13.71 -15.48
C VAL A 599 -5.40 15.24 -15.56
N ALA A 600 -4.28 15.82 -15.98
CA ALA A 600 -4.15 17.25 -16.19
C ALA A 600 -5.19 17.79 -17.21
N GLY A 601 -5.35 17.09 -18.34
CA GLY A 601 -6.30 17.46 -19.39
C GLY A 601 -7.79 17.33 -19.00
N GLU A 602 -8.11 16.39 -18.10
CA GLU A 602 -9.49 16.11 -17.65
C GLU A 602 -9.76 16.62 -16.22
N LYS A 603 -8.89 17.45 -15.66
CA LYS A 603 -8.91 17.94 -14.28
C LYS A 603 -10.30 18.33 -13.79
N ASN A 604 -10.98 19.25 -14.47
CA ASN A 604 -12.29 19.75 -14.06
C ASN A 604 -13.38 18.66 -14.12
N SER A 605 -13.27 17.72 -15.04
CA SER A 605 -14.18 16.59 -15.13
C SER A 605 -13.98 15.61 -13.95
N ILE A 606 -12.73 15.31 -13.63
CA ILE A 606 -12.35 14.43 -12.50
C ILE A 606 -12.77 15.05 -11.17
N LEU A 607 -12.47 16.33 -10.95
CA LEU A 607 -12.92 17.07 -9.77
C LEU A 607 -14.44 17.05 -9.63
N THR A 608 -15.16 17.24 -10.74
CA THR A 608 -16.63 17.21 -10.75
C THR A 608 -17.12 15.85 -10.29
N CYS A 609 -16.58 14.74 -10.80
CA CYS A 609 -16.96 13.38 -10.39
C CYS A 609 -16.72 13.16 -8.90
N GLN A 610 -15.55 13.49 -8.38
CA GLN A 610 -15.22 13.32 -6.96
C GLN A 610 -16.16 14.14 -6.07
N VAL A 611 -16.39 15.41 -6.38
CA VAL A 611 -17.28 16.26 -5.58
C VAL A 611 -18.75 15.85 -5.71
N GLN A 612 -19.17 15.27 -6.83
CA GLN A 612 -20.51 14.67 -6.97
C GLN A 612 -20.70 13.46 -6.06
N ILE A 613 -19.67 12.65 -5.85
CA ILE A 613 -19.70 11.56 -4.85
C ILE A 613 -19.96 12.14 -3.45
N TYR A 614 -19.28 13.23 -3.09
CA TYR A 614 -19.49 13.90 -1.81
C TYR A 614 -20.86 14.55 -1.70
N GLU A 615 -21.38 15.12 -2.78
CA GLU A 615 -22.73 15.69 -2.80
C GLU A 615 -23.80 14.60 -2.57
N ARG A 616 -23.66 13.44 -3.21
CA ARG A 616 -24.51 12.28 -2.90
C ARG A 616 -24.37 11.85 -1.44
N GLY A 617 -23.15 11.86 -0.91
CA GLY A 617 -22.89 11.55 0.49
C GLY A 617 -23.63 12.49 1.43
N VAL A 618 -23.39 13.80 1.37
CA VAL A 618 -23.98 14.76 2.30
C VAL A 618 -25.52 14.88 2.18
N THR A 619 -26.09 14.48 1.07
CA THR A 619 -27.56 14.43 0.86
C THR A 619 -28.16 13.05 1.12
N ASN A 620 -27.35 12.05 1.36
CA ASN A 620 -27.69 10.63 1.38
C ASN A 620 -28.55 10.23 0.18
N ALA A 621 -28.26 10.79 -0.99
CA ALA A 621 -28.95 10.44 -2.22
C ALA A 621 -28.56 9.03 -2.69
N ASN A 622 -29.51 8.29 -3.28
CA ASN A 622 -29.19 7.02 -3.91
C ASN A 622 -28.33 7.24 -5.16
N SER A 623 -27.62 6.21 -5.59
CA SER A 623 -26.73 6.23 -6.74
C SER A 623 -27.40 5.58 -7.96
N ASP A 624 -27.01 6.03 -9.15
CA ASP A 624 -27.40 5.39 -10.41
C ASP A 624 -26.49 4.19 -10.77
N SER A 625 -25.47 3.91 -9.94
CA SER A 625 -24.52 2.81 -10.17
C SER A 625 -25.21 1.44 -10.21
N HIS A 626 -26.30 1.27 -9.48
CA HIS A 626 -27.08 0.03 -9.48
C HIS A 626 -27.52 -0.37 -10.89
N ASP A 627 -28.17 0.55 -11.61
CA ASP A 627 -28.67 0.27 -12.95
C ASP A 627 -27.52 0.02 -13.94
N MET A 628 -26.42 0.78 -13.82
CA MET A 628 -25.26 0.63 -14.66
C MET A 628 -24.57 -0.72 -14.45
N VAL A 629 -24.37 -1.12 -13.21
CA VAL A 629 -23.73 -2.39 -12.87
C VAL A 629 -24.59 -3.59 -13.26
N GLY A 630 -25.88 -3.55 -12.98
CA GLY A 630 -26.80 -4.59 -13.42
C GLY A 630 -26.81 -4.76 -14.93
N GLN A 631 -26.76 -3.66 -15.68
CA GLN A 631 -26.63 -3.68 -17.13
C GLN A 631 -25.29 -4.28 -17.59
N TRP A 632 -24.21 -3.91 -16.94
CA TRP A 632 -22.87 -4.41 -17.23
C TRP A 632 -22.79 -5.92 -17.00
N LEU A 633 -23.05 -6.35 -15.78
CA LEU A 633 -22.96 -7.76 -15.38
C LEU A 633 -23.91 -8.64 -16.20
N CYS A 634 -25.19 -8.28 -16.25
CA CYS A 634 -26.19 -9.08 -16.95
C CYS A 634 -25.98 -9.15 -18.46
N ASN A 635 -25.52 -8.05 -19.08
CA ASN A 635 -25.26 -8.04 -20.52
C ASN A 635 -24.00 -8.81 -20.90
N GLN A 636 -23.04 -8.90 -19.97
CA GLN A 636 -21.75 -9.55 -20.25
C GLN A 636 -21.83 -11.07 -20.05
N TYR A 637 -22.50 -11.51 -18.99
CA TYR A 637 -22.48 -12.91 -18.57
C TYR A 637 -23.86 -13.60 -18.66
N ASP A 638 -24.87 -12.91 -19.16
CA ASP A 638 -26.26 -13.41 -19.18
C ASP A 638 -26.72 -13.87 -17.78
N VAL A 639 -26.24 -13.14 -16.75
CA VAL A 639 -26.57 -13.43 -15.35
C VAL A 639 -28.02 -13.08 -15.10
N GLU A 640 -28.83 -14.07 -14.70
CA GLU A 640 -30.24 -13.89 -14.35
C GLU A 640 -30.43 -13.99 -12.84
N GLY A 641 -31.37 -13.21 -12.32
CA GLY A 641 -31.95 -13.43 -11.00
C GLY A 641 -31.18 -12.81 -9.84
N ALA A 642 -30.65 -13.62 -8.95
CA ALA A 642 -30.19 -13.15 -7.63
C ALA A 642 -29.06 -12.12 -7.69
N GLU A 643 -28.03 -12.30 -8.50
CA GLU A 643 -26.90 -11.38 -8.55
C GLU A 643 -27.28 -10.01 -9.10
N ALA A 644 -28.05 -9.93 -10.15
CA ALA A 644 -28.56 -8.66 -10.67
C ALA A 644 -29.39 -7.86 -9.65
N GLY A 645 -29.99 -8.51 -8.66
CA GLY A 645 -30.84 -7.91 -7.64
C GLY A 645 -30.16 -7.67 -6.28
N ILE A 646 -29.03 -8.33 -6.03
CA ILE A 646 -28.37 -8.25 -4.71
C ILE A 646 -27.33 -7.15 -4.65
N PHE A 647 -26.86 -6.67 -5.78
CA PHE A 647 -25.71 -5.80 -5.84
C PHE A 647 -25.83 -4.57 -4.94
N ARG A 648 -26.98 -3.91 -4.92
CA ARG A 648 -27.28 -2.79 -4.01
C ARG A 648 -28.69 -2.97 -3.42
N PRO A 649 -28.85 -3.82 -2.40
CA PRO A 649 -30.16 -4.03 -1.80
C PRO A 649 -30.64 -2.78 -1.10
N GLU A 650 -31.83 -2.30 -1.46
CA GLU A 650 -32.42 -1.10 -0.90
C GLU A 650 -33.35 -1.42 0.29
N TYR A 651 -33.42 -0.50 1.25
CA TYR A 651 -34.36 -0.57 2.36
C TYR A 651 -35.78 -0.14 1.91
N THR A 652 -36.64 -1.09 1.60
CA THR A 652 -37.95 -0.85 0.94
C THR A 652 -39.16 -1.08 1.84
N GLY A 653 -38.99 -1.25 3.15
CA GLY A 653 -40.07 -1.43 4.12
C GLY A 653 -40.91 -0.18 4.37
N GLU A 654 -42.00 -0.31 5.14
CA GLU A 654 -42.87 0.82 5.51
C GLU A 654 -42.10 1.86 6.34
N GLY A 655 -42.01 3.07 5.82
CA GLY A 655 -41.28 4.20 6.43
C GLY A 655 -39.75 4.12 6.29
N GLU A 656 -39.24 3.15 5.56
CA GLU A 656 -37.84 3.07 5.18
C GLU A 656 -37.47 4.17 4.19
N ASN A 657 -36.17 4.40 4.01
CA ASN A 657 -35.70 5.50 3.15
C ASN A 657 -35.67 5.17 1.64
N GLY A 658 -35.82 3.91 1.26
CA GLY A 658 -35.76 3.47 -0.15
C GLY A 658 -34.38 3.57 -0.77
N ASN A 659 -33.32 3.54 0.04
CA ASN A 659 -31.93 3.69 -0.37
C ASN A 659 -31.13 2.43 -0.05
N PHE A 660 -30.01 2.23 -0.70
CA PHE A 660 -28.98 1.26 -0.32
C PHE A 660 -28.30 1.69 1.00
N TYR A 661 -28.01 2.95 1.17
CA TYR A 661 -27.43 3.47 2.40
C TYR A 661 -28.52 3.67 3.49
N PRO A 662 -28.28 3.22 4.74
CA PRO A 662 -29.17 3.56 5.83
C PRO A 662 -29.13 5.06 6.14
N GLU A 663 -29.85 5.49 7.16
CA GLU A 663 -29.79 6.87 7.66
C GLU A 663 -28.54 7.07 8.54
N CYS A 664 -28.29 6.11 9.44
CA CYS A 664 -27.10 6.08 10.28
C CYS A 664 -26.90 4.69 10.91
N TYR A 665 -25.71 4.49 11.46
CA TYR A 665 -25.40 3.41 12.38
C TYR A 665 -25.25 3.96 13.79
N ILE A 666 -25.68 3.19 14.79
CA ILE A 666 -25.54 3.51 16.20
C ILE A 666 -24.68 2.43 16.83
N ILE A 667 -23.59 2.82 17.49
CA ILE A 667 -22.67 1.92 18.19
C ILE A 667 -22.62 2.37 19.65
N PRO A 668 -23.19 1.61 20.59
CA PRO A 668 -23.10 1.94 22.00
C PRO A 668 -21.66 1.94 22.50
N LEU A 669 -21.30 2.89 23.35
CA LEU A 669 -19.99 2.95 24.01
C LEU A 669 -20.11 2.74 25.52
N ASP A 670 -21.13 2.00 25.94
CA ASP A 670 -21.39 1.62 27.34
C ASP A 670 -21.49 0.10 27.45
N GLY A 671 -20.94 -0.46 28.49
CA GLY A 671 -20.91 -1.92 28.68
C GLY A 671 -22.27 -2.57 29.06
N ALA A 672 -23.35 -1.80 29.07
CA ALA A 672 -24.70 -2.35 29.26
C ALA A 672 -25.37 -2.73 27.93
N ASN A 673 -25.01 -1.98 26.84
CA ASN A 673 -25.53 -2.15 25.52
C ASN A 673 -24.45 -2.58 24.50
N GLN A 674 -23.22 -2.79 24.97
CA GLN A 674 -22.07 -3.17 24.15
C GLN A 674 -21.38 -4.40 24.74
N SER A 675 -21.34 -5.49 23.99
CA SER A 675 -20.66 -6.72 24.39
C SER A 675 -19.14 -6.62 24.25
N ASN A 676 -18.64 -5.95 23.20
CA ASN A 676 -17.21 -5.74 22.98
C ASN A 676 -16.88 -4.23 22.93
N LEU A 677 -16.68 -3.67 24.12
CA LEU A 677 -16.43 -2.23 24.28
C LEU A 677 -15.09 -1.80 23.62
N GLN A 678 -14.07 -2.65 23.65
CA GLN A 678 -12.80 -2.40 23.01
C GLN A 678 -12.98 -2.21 21.50
N ALA A 679 -13.61 -3.19 20.84
CA ALA A 679 -13.82 -3.15 19.39
C ALA A 679 -14.65 -1.94 18.96
N ALA A 680 -15.62 -1.51 19.79
CA ALA A 680 -16.42 -0.31 19.52
C ALA A 680 -15.56 0.98 19.52
N TYR A 681 -14.63 1.14 20.48
CA TYR A 681 -13.68 2.26 20.50
C TYR A 681 -12.64 2.16 19.37
N ASP A 682 -12.16 0.95 19.09
CA ASP A 682 -11.22 0.74 17.99
C ASP A 682 -11.87 1.04 16.63
N MET A 683 -13.18 0.78 16.51
CA MET A 683 -13.97 1.17 15.33
C MET A 683 -14.09 2.70 15.18
N MET A 684 -14.24 3.44 16.29
CA MET A 684 -14.21 4.92 16.24
C MET A 684 -12.86 5.42 15.68
N THR A 685 -11.76 4.84 16.11
CA THR A 685 -10.41 5.18 15.62
C THR A 685 -10.26 4.80 14.15
N TRP A 686 -10.70 3.62 13.75
CA TRP A 686 -10.64 3.16 12.37
C TRP A 686 -11.44 4.08 11.44
N LEU A 687 -12.69 4.37 11.76
CA LEU A 687 -13.56 5.23 10.95
C LEU A 687 -12.97 6.63 10.79
N SER A 688 -12.56 7.24 11.90
CA SER A 688 -12.04 8.61 11.86
C SER A 688 -10.67 8.72 11.17
N ARG A 689 -9.81 7.69 11.26
CA ARG A 689 -8.55 7.62 10.49
C ARG A 689 -8.79 7.62 8.99
N ASN A 690 -9.91 7.06 8.54
CA ASN A 690 -10.34 7.05 7.14
C ASN A 690 -11.27 8.23 6.79
N ASP A 691 -11.17 9.31 7.55
CA ASP A 691 -11.89 10.58 7.39
C ASP A 691 -13.42 10.50 7.53
N VAL A 692 -13.95 9.42 8.05
CA VAL A 692 -15.37 9.35 8.43
C VAL A 692 -15.60 10.24 9.64
N LYS A 693 -16.47 11.21 9.51
CA LYS A 693 -16.84 12.11 10.61
C LYS A 693 -17.82 11.41 11.55
N ILE A 694 -17.62 11.56 12.83
CA ILE A 694 -18.35 10.86 13.89
C ILE A 694 -19.18 11.83 14.71
N LEU A 695 -20.36 11.39 15.10
CA LEU A 695 -21.22 12.08 16.06
C LEU A 695 -21.29 11.27 17.37
N VAL A 696 -21.45 11.96 18.48
CA VAL A 696 -21.72 11.34 19.77
C VAL A 696 -22.95 11.98 20.37
N THR A 697 -23.86 11.17 20.93
CA THR A 697 -25.10 11.67 21.56
C THR A 697 -24.79 12.42 22.85
N GLU A 698 -25.40 13.59 23.02
CA GLU A 698 -25.39 14.38 24.28
C GLU A 698 -26.56 14.04 25.19
N GLN A 699 -27.58 13.40 24.62
CA GLN A 699 -28.79 12.97 25.30
C GLN A 699 -29.08 11.50 24.99
N PRO A 700 -29.79 10.79 25.91
CA PRO A 700 -30.24 9.43 25.60
C PRO A 700 -31.15 9.39 24.39
N VAL A 701 -31.01 8.34 23.56
CA VAL A 701 -31.88 8.09 22.41
C VAL A 701 -32.55 6.73 22.53
N THR A 702 -33.77 6.62 22.02
CA THR A 702 -34.52 5.35 22.01
C THR A 702 -34.75 4.91 20.57
N VAL A 703 -34.24 3.73 20.21
CA VAL A 703 -34.41 3.12 18.89
C VAL A 703 -34.95 1.71 19.09
N ASP A 704 -36.05 1.38 18.41
CA ASP A 704 -36.73 0.07 18.47
C ASP A 704 -37.05 -0.42 19.91
N GLY A 705 -37.34 0.54 20.81
CA GLY A 705 -37.68 0.26 22.21
C GLY A 705 -36.46 0.07 23.13
N VAL A 706 -35.25 0.14 22.64
CA VAL A 706 -34.00 0.14 23.44
C VAL A 706 -33.53 1.57 23.62
N THR A 707 -33.19 1.92 24.87
CA THR A 707 -32.63 3.26 25.16
C THR A 707 -31.12 3.20 25.32
N TYR A 708 -30.44 3.97 24.50
CA TYR A 708 -28.98 4.15 24.50
C TYR A 708 -28.68 5.43 25.28
N PRO A 709 -27.68 5.44 26.20
CA PRO A 709 -27.33 6.60 26.97
C PRO A 709 -26.66 7.71 26.14
N ALA A 710 -26.52 8.90 26.71
CA ALA A 710 -25.59 9.89 26.19
C ALA A 710 -24.19 9.31 26.12
N GLY A 711 -23.38 9.71 25.11
CA GLY A 711 -22.07 9.13 24.84
C GLY A 711 -22.11 7.97 23.81
N THR A 712 -23.27 7.68 23.23
CA THR A 712 -23.40 6.67 22.17
C THR A 712 -22.88 7.22 20.84
N MET A 713 -22.06 6.45 20.13
CA MET A 713 -21.50 6.81 18.83
C MET A 713 -22.55 6.68 17.73
N VAL A 714 -22.60 7.65 16.84
CA VAL A 714 -23.51 7.70 15.68
C VAL A 714 -22.72 8.00 14.43
N ILE A 715 -22.84 7.12 13.44
CA ILE A 715 -22.24 7.28 12.12
C ILE A 715 -23.35 7.60 11.14
N SER A 716 -23.50 8.87 10.82
CA SER A 716 -24.50 9.36 9.88
C SER A 716 -24.08 9.09 8.43
N MET A 717 -25.03 8.67 7.60
CA MET A 717 -24.77 8.53 6.16
C MET A 717 -24.89 9.86 5.41
N TYR A 718 -25.21 10.95 6.10
CA TYR A 718 -25.23 12.31 5.53
C TYR A 718 -23.85 12.97 5.63
N GLN A 719 -22.85 12.36 4.99
CA GLN A 719 -21.47 12.83 5.00
C GLN A 719 -20.73 12.42 3.73
N ALA A 720 -19.66 13.13 3.37
CA ALA A 720 -18.89 12.90 2.16
C ALA A 720 -18.33 11.46 2.07
N LYS A 721 -17.85 10.93 3.20
CA LYS A 721 -17.22 9.60 3.29
C LYS A 721 -18.19 8.47 3.68
N ARG A 722 -19.47 8.59 3.29
CA ARG A 722 -20.48 7.56 3.61
C ARG A 722 -20.12 6.18 3.02
N SER A 723 -19.48 6.13 1.85
CA SER A 723 -19.10 4.87 1.21
C SER A 723 -18.06 4.09 2.04
N VAL A 724 -17.09 4.78 2.64
CA VAL A 724 -16.14 4.19 3.59
C VAL A 724 -16.87 3.68 4.84
N ALA A 725 -17.75 4.49 5.40
CA ALA A 725 -18.51 4.12 6.60
C ALA A 725 -19.42 2.92 6.35
N ASN A 726 -20.16 2.94 5.24
CA ASN A 726 -21.07 1.86 4.90
C ASN A 726 -20.32 0.58 4.54
N GLY A 727 -19.24 0.66 3.77
CA GLY A 727 -18.40 -0.49 3.42
C GLY A 727 -17.89 -1.26 4.65
N ALA A 728 -17.61 -0.54 5.74
CA ALA A 728 -17.19 -1.17 7.00
C ALA A 728 -18.34 -1.72 7.85
N LEU A 729 -19.53 -1.10 7.79
CA LEU A 729 -20.57 -1.32 8.77
C LEU A 729 -21.83 -2.04 8.26
N TYR A 730 -22.08 -2.08 6.94
CA TYR A 730 -23.24 -2.78 6.42
C TYR A 730 -23.10 -4.31 6.55
N ASP A 731 -24.19 -5.03 6.46
CA ASP A 731 -24.21 -6.48 6.69
C ASP A 731 -23.52 -7.30 5.57
N GLY A 732 -23.04 -6.63 4.53
CA GLY A 732 -22.46 -7.27 3.35
C GLY A 732 -23.52 -7.64 2.31
N THR A 733 -23.06 -8.04 1.14
CA THR A 733 -23.87 -8.60 0.06
C THR A 733 -23.86 -10.12 0.13
N PHE A 734 -24.96 -10.75 -0.30
CA PHE A 734 -25.00 -12.19 -0.46
C PHE A 734 -24.37 -12.55 -1.81
N ILE A 735 -23.36 -13.40 -1.77
CA ILE A 735 -22.66 -13.88 -2.96
C ILE A 735 -23.08 -15.32 -3.18
N THR A 736 -23.64 -15.62 -4.37
CA THR A 736 -24.18 -16.94 -4.70
C THR A 736 -23.12 -17.91 -5.16
N ASP A 737 -22.08 -17.43 -5.81
CA ASP A 737 -20.96 -18.24 -6.29
C ASP A 737 -19.62 -17.65 -5.85
N TRP A 738 -18.97 -18.33 -4.90
CA TRP A 738 -17.66 -17.95 -4.38
C TRP A 738 -16.49 -18.43 -5.22
N THR A 739 -16.75 -19.24 -6.25
CA THR A 739 -15.67 -19.76 -7.10
C THR A 739 -15.15 -18.72 -8.07
N ASP A 740 -15.97 -17.74 -8.39
CA ASP A 740 -15.64 -16.66 -9.30
C ASP A 740 -15.03 -15.43 -8.57
N LEU A 741 -14.89 -15.51 -7.25
CA LEU A 741 -14.29 -14.45 -6.45
C LEU A 741 -12.81 -14.70 -6.25
N TYR A 742 -12.00 -13.80 -6.74
CA TYR A 742 -10.56 -13.84 -6.51
C TYR A 742 -10.18 -13.42 -5.09
N SER A 743 -11.00 -12.64 -4.45
CA SER A 743 -10.68 -12.03 -3.16
C SER A 743 -11.70 -12.34 -2.07
N GLU A 744 -11.28 -12.10 -0.85
CA GLU A 744 -12.12 -12.30 0.33
C GLU A 744 -13.24 -11.27 0.36
N GLY A 745 -14.47 -11.72 0.34
CA GLY A 745 -15.61 -10.87 0.55
C GLY A 745 -15.56 -10.19 1.90
N ILE A 746 -15.82 -8.89 1.93
CA ILE A 746 -15.85 -8.15 3.19
C ILE A 746 -17.18 -8.40 3.87
N THR A 747 -17.09 -8.86 5.09
CA THR A 747 -18.22 -8.98 5.98
C THR A 747 -18.25 -7.81 6.94
N SER A 748 -19.44 -7.50 7.47
CA SER A 748 -19.65 -6.46 8.47
C SER A 748 -18.61 -6.52 9.60
N PHE A 749 -17.96 -5.42 9.90
CA PHE A 749 -17.02 -5.35 11.03
C PHE A 749 -17.72 -5.55 12.36
N ALA A 750 -19.00 -5.19 12.47
CA ALA A 750 -19.77 -5.51 13.68
C ALA A 750 -19.82 -7.03 13.91
N ALA A 751 -20.08 -7.80 12.85
CA ALA A 751 -20.13 -9.25 12.95
C ALA A 751 -18.73 -9.89 13.15
N THR A 752 -17.70 -9.42 12.42
CA THR A 752 -16.35 -10.03 12.47
C THR A 752 -15.54 -9.62 13.69
N ARG A 753 -15.75 -8.41 14.23
CA ARG A 753 -15.06 -7.91 15.44
C ARG A 753 -15.92 -8.06 16.71
N GLY A 754 -17.17 -8.45 16.57
CA GLY A 754 -18.05 -8.82 17.67
C GLY A 754 -18.51 -7.64 18.53
N PHE A 755 -18.75 -6.46 17.95
CA PHE A 755 -19.36 -5.35 18.64
C PHE A 755 -20.83 -5.17 18.25
N ASP A 756 -21.63 -4.63 19.20
CA ASP A 756 -23.05 -4.37 18.97
C ASP A 756 -23.26 -3.06 18.21
N MET A 757 -24.13 -3.12 17.22
CA MET A 757 -24.48 -2.01 16.35
C MET A 757 -25.96 -2.07 15.97
N VAL A 758 -26.57 -0.91 15.73
CA VAL A 758 -27.94 -0.77 15.23
C VAL A 758 -27.95 0.01 13.93
N THR A 759 -28.55 -0.58 12.90
CA THR A 759 -28.78 0.09 11.61
C THR A 759 -30.09 0.86 11.64
N VAL A 760 -30.07 2.15 11.42
CA VAL A 760 -31.25 3.03 11.37
C VAL A 760 -31.57 3.35 9.92
N THR A 761 -32.68 2.84 9.42
CA THR A 761 -33.12 2.97 8.02
C THR A 761 -34.28 3.94 7.82
N LYS A 762 -34.87 4.39 8.91
CA LYS A 762 -36.10 5.24 8.91
C LYS A 762 -35.73 6.71 9.15
N PRO A 763 -36.01 7.64 8.22
CA PRO A 763 -35.75 9.06 8.39
C PRO A 763 -36.34 9.66 9.66
N ALA A 764 -37.55 9.24 10.07
CA ALA A 764 -38.17 9.74 11.28
C ALA A 764 -37.41 9.36 12.56
N VAL A 765 -36.77 8.18 12.58
CA VAL A 765 -35.92 7.75 13.71
C VAL A 765 -34.62 8.54 13.69
N TYR A 766 -33.99 8.67 12.53
CA TYR A 766 -32.77 9.44 12.37
C TYR A 766 -32.91 10.90 12.81
N GLN A 767 -34.01 11.57 12.49
CA GLN A 767 -34.29 12.93 12.96
C GLN A 767 -34.20 13.05 14.48
N THR A 768 -34.67 12.02 15.20
CA THR A 768 -34.61 11.98 16.66
C THR A 768 -33.17 11.73 17.15
N VAL A 769 -32.46 10.83 16.49
CA VAL A 769 -31.07 10.48 16.83
C VAL A 769 -30.13 11.68 16.56
N SER A 770 -30.23 12.27 15.39
CA SER A 770 -29.37 13.41 14.99
C SER A 770 -29.59 14.64 15.88
N ALA A 771 -30.82 14.87 16.30
CA ALA A 771 -31.16 15.98 17.21
C ALA A 771 -30.57 15.80 18.62
N ALA A 772 -30.21 14.59 19.02
CA ALA A 772 -29.55 14.28 20.28
C ALA A 772 -28.03 14.31 20.22
N CYS A 773 -27.43 14.44 19.02
CA CYS A 773 -26.00 14.44 18.82
C CYS A 773 -25.37 15.83 19.05
N GLY A 774 -24.09 15.81 19.44
CA GLY A 774 -23.23 16.98 19.49
C GLY A 774 -22.64 17.35 18.12
N SER A 775 -21.50 18.03 18.14
CA SER A 775 -20.77 18.40 16.93
C SER A 775 -20.10 17.18 16.24
N TRP A 776 -19.88 17.31 14.96
CA TRP A 776 -19.04 16.39 14.19
C TRP A 776 -17.62 16.35 14.76
N MET A 777 -17.06 15.17 14.86
CA MET A 777 -15.69 14.91 15.29
C MET A 777 -14.89 14.31 14.13
N GLY A 778 -13.73 14.89 13.86
CA GLY A 778 -12.71 14.34 12.97
C GLY A 778 -11.72 13.44 13.72
N TYR A 779 -10.63 13.08 13.06
CA TYR A 779 -9.66 12.10 13.57
C TYR A 779 -9.06 12.51 14.93
N ASP A 780 -8.57 13.73 15.06
CA ASP A 780 -7.97 14.20 16.32
C ASP A 780 -8.97 14.28 17.48
N ASP A 781 -10.18 14.74 17.21
CA ASP A 781 -11.23 14.77 18.21
C ASP A 781 -11.58 13.36 18.69
N CYS A 782 -11.68 12.40 17.76
CA CYS A 782 -11.94 11.00 18.08
C CYS A 782 -10.79 10.37 18.88
N LYS A 783 -9.53 10.64 18.54
CA LYS A 783 -8.37 10.21 19.35
C LYS A 783 -8.45 10.73 20.77
N LEU A 784 -8.76 12.02 20.94
CA LEU A 784 -8.92 12.63 22.25
C LEU A 784 -10.12 12.02 23.02
N TYR A 785 -11.23 11.80 22.31
CA TYR A 785 -12.40 11.16 22.89
C TYR A 785 -12.11 9.73 23.36
N VAL A 786 -11.50 8.93 22.53
CA VAL A 786 -11.08 7.55 22.85
C VAL A 786 -10.12 7.56 24.04
N ALA A 787 -9.10 8.40 24.03
CA ALA A 787 -8.12 8.50 25.11
C ALA A 787 -8.77 8.89 26.46
N ALA A 788 -9.84 9.70 26.41
CA ALA A 788 -10.54 10.15 27.62
C ALA A 788 -11.58 9.14 28.15
N ASN A 789 -12.14 8.29 27.29
CA ASN A 789 -13.31 7.46 27.62
C ASN A 789 -13.05 5.94 27.51
N LYS A 790 -12.07 5.52 26.71
CA LYS A 790 -11.70 4.09 26.60
C LYS A 790 -11.19 3.58 27.95
N GLY A 791 -11.78 2.53 28.48
CA GLY A 791 -11.39 1.95 29.75
C GLY A 791 -12.40 0.92 30.25
N THR A 792 -12.17 0.43 31.45
CA THR A 792 -13.05 -0.57 32.09
C THR A 792 -14.43 -0.02 32.40
N TYR A 793 -15.47 -0.69 31.90
CA TYR A 793 -16.85 -0.46 32.31
C TYR A 793 -17.19 -1.42 33.45
N PHE A 794 -17.45 -0.86 34.63
CA PHE A 794 -17.71 -1.65 35.82
C PHE A 794 -19.16 -1.50 36.29
N THR A 795 -19.82 -2.64 36.53
CA THR A 795 -21.17 -2.71 37.04
C THR A 795 -21.24 -3.56 38.31
N GLY A 796 -22.38 -3.55 38.92
CA GLY A 796 -22.62 -4.35 40.14
C GLY A 796 -22.05 -3.72 41.41
N LYS A 797 -21.76 -4.58 42.40
CA LYS A 797 -21.25 -4.13 43.69
C LYS A 797 -19.77 -4.44 43.81
N HIS A 798 -19.07 -3.57 44.52
CA HIS A 798 -17.70 -3.87 44.95
C HIS A 798 -17.70 -5.01 45.98
N GLY A 799 -17.90 -6.23 45.50
CA GLY A 799 -17.93 -7.45 46.28
C GLY A 799 -16.58 -8.10 46.48
N ALA A 800 -16.54 -9.39 46.80
CA ALA A 800 -15.30 -10.15 46.88
C ALA A 800 -14.78 -10.54 45.50
N ASP A 801 -15.68 -10.78 44.56
CA ASP A 801 -15.36 -11.33 43.25
C ASP A 801 -15.85 -10.41 42.12
N VAL A 802 -15.19 -10.51 40.97
CA VAL A 802 -15.51 -9.81 39.75
C VAL A 802 -15.56 -10.81 38.60
N VAL A 803 -16.61 -10.71 37.80
CA VAL A 803 -16.70 -11.38 36.51
C VAL A 803 -16.26 -10.41 35.42
N ILE A 804 -15.31 -10.82 34.59
CA ILE A 804 -14.80 -10.10 33.43
C ILE A 804 -15.41 -10.76 32.19
N SER A 805 -16.12 -9.99 31.38
CA SER A 805 -16.69 -10.51 30.13
C SER A 805 -15.59 -11.04 29.20
N ASN A 806 -15.80 -12.22 28.64
CA ASN A 806 -14.86 -12.86 27.68
C ASN A 806 -15.20 -12.47 26.25
N ALA A 807 -15.44 -11.19 25.99
CA ALA A 807 -15.91 -10.71 24.69
C ALA A 807 -14.85 -9.94 23.89
N SER A 808 -13.66 -9.68 24.47
CA SER A 808 -12.65 -8.83 23.83
C SER A 808 -11.22 -9.38 24.01
N GLU A 809 -10.31 -8.91 23.16
CA GLU A 809 -8.86 -9.16 23.29
C GLU A 809 -8.32 -8.59 24.60
N ASP A 810 -8.75 -7.40 24.99
CA ASP A 810 -8.39 -6.76 26.26
C ASP A 810 -8.83 -7.59 27.46
N SER A 811 -9.95 -8.30 27.37
CA SER A 811 -10.38 -9.24 28.43
C SER A 811 -9.38 -10.39 28.60
N THR A 812 -8.93 -10.96 27.47
CA THR A 812 -7.90 -12.00 27.48
C THR A 812 -6.55 -11.47 27.96
N ALA A 813 -6.16 -10.27 27.52
CA ALA A 813 -4.93 -9.62 27.95
C ALA A 813 -4.93 -9.32 29.46
N ALA A 814 -6.05 -8.83 29.99
CA ALA A 814 -6.23 -8.59 31.44
C ALA A 814 -6.11 -9.87 32.25
N VAL A 815 -6.75 -10.96 31.79
CA VAL A 815 -6.65 -12.29 32.43
C VAL A 815 -5.22 -12.82 32.37
N ASN A 816 -4.53 -12.72 31.24
CA ASN A 816 -3.13 -13.12 31.11
C ASN A 816 -2.22 -12.31 32.04
N ALA A 817 -2.43 -11.00 32.16
CA ALA A 817 -1.68 -10.17 33.10
C ALA A 817 -1.89 -10.59 34.56
N LEU A 818 -3.12 -10.96 34.94
CA LEU A 818 -3.43 -11.50 36.26
C LEU A 818 -2.72 -12.82 36.50
N LEU A 819 -2.79 -13.77 35.56
CA LEU A 819 -2.14 -15.07 35.65
C LEU A 819 -0.61 -14.94 35.74
N GLN A 820 0.01 -14.07 34.94
CA GLN A 820 1.44 -13.77 35.00
C GLN A 820 1.86 -13.16 36.34
N ALA A 821 0.98 -12.37 36.97
CA ALA A 821 1.18 -11.84 38.30
C ALA A 821 0.93 -12.89 39.42
N GLY A 822 0.67 -14.16 39.07
CA GLY A 822 0.40 -15.23 40.02
C GLY A 822 -0.96 -15.15 40.71
N LYS A 823 -1.91 -14.45 40.09
CA LYS A 823 -3.28 -14.31 40.60
C LYS A 823 -4.15 -15.48 40.15
N THR A 824 -5.20 -15.76 40.90
CA THR A 824 -6.15 -16.82 40.58
C THR A 824 -7.26 -16.26 39.71
N VAL A 825 -7.41 -16.84 38.51
CA VAL A 825 -8.55 -16.56 37.61
C VAL A 825 -9.23 -17.88 37.30
N GLY A 826 -10.53 -17.91 37.37
CA GLY A 826 -11.38 -19.01 36.95
C GLY A 826 -12.25 -18.65 35.76
N MET A 827 -12.99 -19.61 35.25
CA MET A 827 -14.04 -19.45 34.27
C MET A 827 -15.39 -19.85 34.88
N VAL A 828 -16.43 -19.08 34.60
CA VAL A 828 -17.79 -19.40 35.04
C VAL A 828 -18.36 -20.54 34.19
N THR A 829 -18.63 -21.69 34.81
CA THR A 829 -19.09 -22.92 34.14
C THR A 829 -20.56 -23.23 34.39
N ASP A 830 -21.26 -22.45 35.23
CA ASP A 830 -22.70 -22.59 35.45
C ASP A 830 -23.47 -22.02 34.24
N ALA A 831 -24.04 -22.91 33.45
CA ALA A 831 -24.83 -22.55 32.26
C ALA A 831 -26.14 -21.82 32.59
N GLN A 832 -26.57 -21.80 33.86
CA GLN A 832 -27.74 -21.06 34.32
C GLN A 832 -27.36 -19.66 34.80
N SER A 833 -26.08 -19.37 34.98
CA SER A 833 -25.61 -18.03 35.30
C SER A 833 -25.67 -17.15 34.05
N GLY A 834 -25.96 -15.88 34.19
CA GLY A 834 -25.86 -14.92 33.07
C GLY A 834 -24.41 -14.64 32.61
N PHE A 835 -23.43 -15.35 33.19
CA PHE A 835 -22.01 -15.14 32.98
C PHE A 835 -21.28 -16.41 32.46
N TYR A 836 -21.98 -17.34 31.87
CA TYR A 836 -21.38 -18.59 31.38
C TYR A 836 -20.28 -18.30 30.32
N GLY A 837 -19.08 -18.81 30.58
CA GLY A 837 -17.93 -18.60 29.71
C GLY A 837 -17.07 -17.37 30.04
N ASP A 838 -17.56 -16.48 30.92
CA ASP A 838 -16.79 -15.33 31.37
C ASP A 838 -15.73 -15.71 32.41
N PHE A 839 -14.76 -14.83 32.62
CA PHE A 839 -13.71 -15.01 33.61
C PHE A 839 -14.15 -14.51 34.98
N ILE A 840 -13.64 -15.12 36.05
CA ILE A 840 -13.89 -14.68 37.41
C ILE A 840 -12.58 -14.58 38.19
N CYS A 841 -12.41 -13.50 38.92
CA CYS A 841 -11.26 -13.28 39.82
C CYS A 841 -11.67 -12.50 41.08
N PHE A 842 -10.75 -12.37 42.05
CA PHE A 842 -10.98 -11.50 43.19
C PHE A 842 -10.98 -10.02 42.77
N TYR A 843 -11.92 -9.24 43.36
CA TYR A 843 -12.01 -7.81 43.07
C TYR A 843 -10.69 -7.06 43.33
N ALA A 844 -9.99 -7.41 44.44
CA ALA A 844 -8.70 -6.78 44.75
C ALA A 844 -7.60 -7.06 43.70
N ASP A 845 -7.64 -8.23 43.03
CA ASP A 845 -6.73 -8.57 41.97
C ASP A 845 -7.13 -7.87 40.67
N PHE A 846 -8.41 -7.81 40.33
CA PHE A 846 -8.94 -7.08 39.18
C PHE A 846 -8.50 -5.61 39.19
N LEU A 847 -8.50 -4.93 40.34
CA LEU A 847 -8.06 -3.53 40.43
C LEU A 847 -6.59 -3.29 39.97
N THR A 848 -5.78 -4.32 39.87
CA THR A 848 -4.39 -4.20 39.38
C THR A 848 -4.30 -4.12 37.85
N VAL A 849 -5.41 -4.40 37.15
CA VAL A 849 -5.49 -4.41 35.69
C VAL A 849 -6.60 -3.51 35.14
N ALA A 850 -7.56 -3.08 35.96
CA ALA A 850 -8.75 -2.35 35.56
C ALA A 850 -8.46 -1.01 34.86
N ASP A 851 -7.32 -0.38 35.11
CA ASP A 851 -6.90 0.87 34.49
C ASP A 851 -6.04 0.69 33.24
N LYS A 852 -5.77 -0.57 32.85
CA LYS A 852 -4.86 -0.89 31.75
C LYS A 852 -5.57 -1.45 30.51
N PHE A 853 -6.77 -1.95 30.70
CA PHE A 853 -7.52 -2.65 29.65
C PHE A 853 -8.95 -2.14 29.55
N THR A 854 -9.52 -2.24 28.35
CA THR A 854 -10.91 -1.89 28.08
C THR A 854 -11.77 -3.14 28.16
N VAL A 855 -12.35 -3.37 29.33
CA VAL A 855 -13.15 -4.57 29.61
C VAL A 855 -14.50 -4.22 30.23
N SER A 856 -15.50 -5.05 29.98
CA SER A 856 -16.75 -5.02 30.75
C SER A 856 -16.62 -5.98 31.93
N ALA A 857 -16.86 -5.47 33.13
CA ALA A 857 -16.72 -6.23 34.37
C ALA A 857 -17.90 -6.02 35.31
N THR A 858 -18.27 -7.09 36.02
CA THR A 858 -19.41 -7.04 36.97
C THR A 858 -18.99 -7.58 38.33
N GLY A 859 -19.13 -6.71 39.35
CA GLY A 859 -18.88 -7.12 40.73
C GLY A 859 -20.04 -7.99 41.24
N ILE A 860 -19.68 -9.17 41.74
CA ILE A 860 -20.63 -10.13 42.34
C ILE A 860 -20.35 -10.30 43.84
N SER A 861 -21.43 -10.63 44.61
CA SER A 861 -21.35 -10.77 46.07
C SER A 861 -21.13 -12.23 46.46
#